data_e0aba05a428e2cb5c0b5b87ee205c4ce
#
_entry.id   e0aba05a428e2cb5c0b5b87ee205c4ce
#
_cell.length_a   1.000
_cell.length_b   1.000
_cell.length_c   1.000
_cell.angle_alpha   90.00
_cell.angle_beta   90.00
_cell.angle_gamma   90.00
#
_symmetry.space_group_name_H-M   'P 1'
#
loop_
_entity.id
_entity.type
_entity.pdbx_description
1 polymer ?
#
loop_
_entity_poly.entity_id
_entity_poly.type
_entity_poly.pdbx_seq_one_letter_code
_entity_poly.pdbx_strand_id
1 'polypeptide(L)'
;RDSSVLGPRSTNELKLQHLYTLEKSMPGSELPADNIPRAIVQRVESEIDGKTATTTIQLGGQRYSPENFYNHVLQLVDNYYYNTNKVNYTYGFDLMYTNLNSRYGSEANGRFYFTGLDNFEALKPSRYVREVYLDPDQNNQRVRQNILNAGIYAQLQTKLFTGFELMAGLRLDNATYFNKGNFSQLVYDELGLRTDNGLSTFQIQPRVQITWDFNDKHTDILRIGGGIFASDINNYAMINNMVFDGTKVMSVDIKNTEEEPDIVPTPDFIGYRKDPSTAPGIDLLNNPKYADKAVPTINMNSKDAKVPVVYKANISYTHFFSDRLKMSVSGYMTLGRNNYMYIDRNMVDDPYFRLSAEGNRGIYVPASTIGKDGTLDWMEGRKSTKVGRVLELVSEGKVNQFAFTVDGTWRYYKDGELSFSYTWNDTKDNTSYNGNVANSATLSQMVVDDPRDLSKMTYSNNQFRHKLVVYGSAPTFWGITVGARFSGIGGTRYSMIVNGNVNGDFVDSNDLAYVYDPNSSATPDYIREGINSILNNPDAEKSVKDYIRKSFGKVAERNGGVNGFYGTLDLRLAKKFKTYKKQNLEVSVDIFNVANMLNKDWGAGHNLGTQKIYSIKGFDKDAKQYTYNVNANTGVSSLNGTPFQVQIGLRYGF
;
A
#
# COMPACT_ATOMS: atom_id res chain seq x y z
N ARG A 1 18.50 -2.09 30.36
CA ARG A 1 19.79 -1.54 29.86
C ARG A 1 20.78 -1.56 30.98
N ASP A 2 21.94 -2.15 30.74
CA ASP A 2 23.11 -2.08 31.61
C ASP A 2 24.25 -1.40 30.84
N SER A 3 25.04 -0.55 31.51
CA SER A 3 26.17 0.15 30.90
C SER A 3 27.35 0.08 31.87
N SER A 4 28.37 -0.64 31.47
CA SER A 4 29.56 -0.95 32.29
C SER A 4 30.82 -0.31 31.71
N VAL A 5 31.53 0.46 32.52
CA VAL A 5 32.86 1.00 32.19
C VAL A 5 33.89 -0.08 32.48
N LEU A 6 34.47 -0.67 31.43
CA LEU A 6 35.43 -1.77 31.54
C LEU A 6 36.88 -1.27 31.66
N GLY A 7 37.12 0.00 31.42
CA GLY A 7 38.44 0.63 31.52
C GLY A 7 38.39 2.07 30.97
N PRO A 8 39.54 2.78 30.99
CA PRO A 8 39.60 4.20 30.59
C PRO A 8 39.16 4.47 29.14
N ARG A 9 39.15 3.43 28.30
CA ARG A 9 38.87 3.52 26.88
C ARG A 9 37.74 2.58 26.42
N SER A 10 37.17 1.80 27.34
CA SER A 10 36.25 0.70 27.01
C SER A 10 34.96 0.83 27.79
N THR A 11 33.83 0.79 27.08
CA THR A 11 32.49 0.73 27.66
C THR A 11 31.70 -0.36 26.95
N ASN A 12 30.93 -1.13 27.72
CA ASN A 12 29.99 -2.10 27.20
C ASN A 12 28.55 -1.65 27.51
N GLU A 13 27.64 -1.85 26.59
CA GLU A 13 26.22 -1.57 26.75
C GLU A 13 25.40 -2.77 26.33
N LEU A 14 24.79 -3.45 27.31
CA LEU A 14 23.87 -4.55 27.11
C LEU A 14 22.42 -4.07 27.21
N LYS A 15 21.59 -4.44 26.23
CA LYS A 15 20.16 -4.15 26.20
C LYS A 15 19.38 -5.44 26.02
N LEU A 16 18.42 -5.66 26.89
CA LEU A 16 17.42 -6.70 26.76
C LEU A 16 16.05 -6.04 26.74
N GLN A 17 15.23 -6.41 25.75
CA GLN A 17 13.86 -5.92 25.69
C GLN A 17 12.91 -7.04 25.29
N HIS A 18 11.69 -6.97 25.81
CA HIS A 18 10.58 -7.82 25.42
C HIS A 18 9.40 -6.92 25.06
N LEU A 19 8.77 -7.21 23.93
CA LEU A 19 7.55 -6.57 23.46
C LEU A 19 6.49 -7.64 23.27
N TYR A 20 5.32 -7.41 23.85
CA TYR A 20 4.10 -8.17 23.56
C TYR A 20 3.07 -7.27 22.93
N THR A 21 2.50 -7.70 21.81
CA THR A 21 1.37 -7.03 21.18
C THR A 21 0.25 -8.01 20.89
N LEU A 22 -0.97 -7.54 21.05
CA LEU A 22 -2.18 -8.27 20.68
C LEU A 22 -3.03 -7.36 19.82
N GLU A 23 -3.26 -7.79 18.60
CA GLU A 23 -4.24 -7.19 17.70
C GLU A 23 -5.45 -8.12 17.59
N LYS A 24 -6.64 -7.59 17.79
CA LYS A 24 -7.90 -8.30 17.63
C LYS A 24 -8.84 -7.50 16.76
N SER A 25 -9.34 -8.16 15.72
CA SER A 25 -10.49 -7.65 14.99
C SER A 25 -11.76 -8.18 15.66
N MET A 26 -12.50 -7.28 16.28
CA MET A 26 -13.75 -7.61 16.98
C MET A 26 -14.92 -6.85 16.35
N PRO A 27 -16.12 -7.41 16.29
CA PRO A 27 -17.30 -6.65 15.94
C PRO A 27 -17.55 -5.56 16.99
N GLY A 28 -18.27 -4.52 16.60
CA GLY A 28 -18.76 -3.53 17.56
C GLY A 28 -19.61 -4.19 18.66
N SER A 29 -19.70 -3.55 19.83
CA SER A 29 -20.44 -4.07 20.99
C SER A 29 -21.91 -4.36 20.73
N GLU A 30 -22.47 -3.76 19.69
CA GLU A 30 -23.89 -3.92 19.29
C GLU A 30 -24.13 -5.13 18.39
N LEU A 31 -23.09 -5.76 17.85
CA LEU A 31 -23.24 -6.95 17.00
C LEU A 31 -23.40 -8.20 17.86
N PRO A 32 -24.38 -9.08 17.52
CA PRO A 32 -24.73 -10.22 18.39
C PRO A 32 -23.66 -11.31 18.44
N ALA A 33 -22.87 -11.46 17.37
CA ALA A 33 -21.81 -12.46 17.31
C ALA A 33 -20.73 -12.02 16.30
N ASP A 34 -19.51 -12.48 16.51
CA ASP A 34 -18.35 -12.19 15.67
C ASP A 34 -18.14 -13.22 14.55
N ASN A 35 -19.02 -14.20 14.40
CA ASN A 35 -18.90 -15.30 13.46
C ASN A 35 -20.16 -15.53 12.60
N ILE A 36 -20.97 -14.50 12.39
CA ILE A 36 -22.14 -14.54 11.50
C ILE A 36 -21.83 -13.99 10.11
N PRO A 37 -22.46 -14.51 9.04
CA PRO A 37 -22.35 -13.94 7.70
C PRO A 37 -22.86 -12.51 7.65
N ARG A 38 -22.30 -11.72 6.73
CA ARG A 38 -22.77 -10.37 6.40
C ARG A 38 -23.55 -10.33 5.09
N ALA A 39 -24.45 -9.36 4.98
CA ALA A 39 -25.13 -9.01 3.74
C ALA A 39 -24.47 -7.80 3.09
N ILE A 40 -24.25 -7.84 1.77
CA ILE A 40 -23.79 -6.74 0.94
C ILE A 40 -24.87 -6.45 -0.10
N VAL A 41 -25.63 -5.37 0.13
CA VAL A 41 -26.69 -4.94 -0.76
C VAL A 41 -26.13 -3.88 -1.71
N GLN A 42 -25.93 -4.28 -2.96
CA GLN A 42 -25.38 -3.43 -4.02
C GLN A 42 -26.49 -2.72 -4.78
N ARG A 43 -26.17 -1.61 -5.46
CA ARG A 43 -27.10 -0.82 -6.27
C ARG A 43 -28.35 -0.39 -5.51
N VAL A 44 -28.17 0.03 -4.28
CA VAL A 44 -29.27 0.67 -3.54
C VAL A 44 -29.42 2.08 -4.07
N GLU A 45 -30.56 2.35 -4.69
CA GLU A 45 -30.88 3.65 -5.25
C GLU A 45 -31.45 4.59 -4.19
N SER A 46 -31.07 5.84 -4.25
CA SER A 46 -31.60 6.92 -3.42
C SER A 46 -31.65 8.22 -4.23
N GLU A 47 -32.62 9.08 -3.94
CA GLU A 47 -32.66 10.44 -4.48
C GLU A 47 -32.00 11.42 -3.50
N ILE A 48 -30.98 12.13 -3.97
CA ILE A 48 -30.28 13.19 -3.23
C ILE A 48 -30.28 14.44 -4.10
N ASP A 49 -30.92 15.50 -3.63
CA ASP A 49 -31.04 16.77 -4.33
C ASP A 49 -31.61 16.64 -5.76
N GLY A 50 -32.59 15.74 -5.94
CA GLY A 50 -33.25 15.50 -7.23
C GLY A 50 -32.38 14.72 -8.23
N LYS A 51 -31.31 14.07 -7.77
CA LYS A 51 -30.45 13.20 -8.58
C LYS A 51 -30.45 11.78 -7.98
N THR A 52 -30.63 10.79 -8.84
CA THR A 52 -30.50 9.39 -8.44
C THR A 52 -29.04 9.08 -8.14
N ALA A 53 -28.77 8.62 -6.94
CA ALA A 53 -27.48 8.10 -6.51
C ALA A 53 -27.60 6.62 -6.16
N THR A 54 -26.58 5.84 -6.50
CA THR A 54 -26.49 4.41 -6.11
C THR A 54 -25.40 4.22 -5.07
N THR A 55 -25.68 3.40 -4.05
CA THR A 55 -24.74 3.07 -3.01
C THR A 55 -24.72 1.56 -2.72
N THR A 56 -23.80 1.12 -1.88
CA THR A 56 -23.72 -0.24 -1.35
C THR A 56 -23.86 -0.20 0.16
N ILE A 57 -24.79 -0.97 0.70
CA ILE A 57 -25.02 -1.10 2.13
C ILE A 57 -24.42 -2.43 2.59
N GLN A 58 -23.73 -2.42 3.73
CA GLN A 58 -23.17 -3.63 4.35
C GLN A 58 -23.78 -3.79 5.75
N LEU A 59 -24.31 -4.99 6.02
CA LEU A 59 -25.05 -5.31 7.24
C LEU A 59 -24.54 -6.65 7.81
N GLY A 60 -24.58 -6.80 9.14
CA GLY A 60 -24.28 -8.05 9.82
C GLY A 60 -22.83 -8.20 10.24
N GLY A 61 -22.25 -9.39 10.10
CA GLY A 61 -20.95 -9.73 10.64
C GLY A 61 -19.76 -8.91 10.12
N GLN A 62 -18.73 -8.82 10.91
CA GLN A 62 -17.50 -8.11 10.55
C GLN A 62 -16.62 -8.98 9.65
N ARG A 63 -15.99 -8.37 8.65
CA ARG A 63 -15.19 -9.05 7.61
C ARG A 63 -14.02 -9.85 8.18
N TYR A 64 -13.31 -9.29 9.15
CA TYR A 64 -12.06 -9.83 9.69
C TYR A 64 -12.25 -10.47 11.08
N SER A 65 -13.47 -10.69 11.51
CA SER A 65 -13.75 -11.28 12.83
C SER A 65 -14.10 -12.77 12.69
N PRO A 66 -13.64 -13.62 13.61
CA PRO A 66 -12.65 -13.34 14.63
C PRO A 66 -11.21 -13.51 14.11
N GLU A 67 -10.48 -12.41 14.07
CA GLU A 67 -9.04 -12.39 13.70
C GLU A 67 -8.25 -11.92 14.90
N ASN A 68 -7.13 -12.58 15.18
CA ASN A 68 -6.24 -12.13 16.25
C ASN A 68 -4.79 -12.56 16.01
N PHE A 69 -3.88 -11.64 16.33
CA PHE A 69 -2.44 -11.80 16.19
C PHE A 69 -1.77 -11.55 17.54
N TYR A 70 -1.13 -12.57 18.08
CA TYR A 70 -0.26 -12.48 19.24
C TYR A 70 1.17 -12.39 18.73
N ASN A 71 1.91 -11.39 19.19
CA ASN A 71 3.28 -11.17 18.80
C ASN A 71 4.13 -10.97 20.05
N HIS A 72 5.15 -11.83 20.23
CA HIS A 72 6.18 -11.71 21.23
C HIS A 72 7.51 -11.45 20.53
N VAL A 73 8.17 -10.37 20.89
CA VAL A 73 9.51 -10.03 20.39
C VAL A 73 10.46 -9.98 21.58
N LEU A 74 11.50 -10.79 21.54
CA LEU A 74 12.61 -10.75 22.49
C LEU A 74 13.85 -10.27 21.74
N GLN A 75 14.48 -9.18 22.19
CA GLN A 75 15.68 -8.67 21.56
C GLN A 75 16.81 -8.50 22.58
N LEU A 76 17.99 -8.97 22.22
CA LEU A 76 19.24 -8.80 22.93
C LEU A 76 20.23 -8.05 22.03
N VAL A 77 20.69 -6.90 22.49
CA VAL A 77 21.70 -6.09 21.79
C VAL A 77 22.86 -5.85 22.73
N ASP A 78 24.08 -6.10 22.25
CA ASP A 78 25.30 -5.77 22.95
C ASP A 78 26.17 -4.87 22.09
N ASN A 79 26.67 -3.78 22.68
CA ASN A 79 27.59 -2.84 22.06
C ASN A 79 28.86 -2.73 22.91
N TYR A 80 30.00 -2.99 22.33
CA TYR A 80 31.28 -2.72 22.89
C TYR A 80 31.93 -1.52 22.21
N TYR A 81 32.18 -0.48 22.97
CA TYR A 81 32.83 0.75 22.52
C TYR A 81 34.28 0.74 22.96
N TYR A 82 35.20 0.99 22.04
CA TYR A 82 36.62 1.14 22.31
C TYR A 82 37.12 2.44 21.70
N ASN A 83 37.48 3.40 22.56
CA ASN A 83 37.86 4.75 22.16
C ASN A 83 39.37 4.95 22.33
N THR A 84 40.03 5.22 21.23
CA THR A 84 41.43 5.67 21.23
C THR A 84 41.50 7.17 21.05
N ASN A 85 42.70 7.74 21.09
CA ASN A 85 42.87 9.18 20.86
C ASN A 85 42.53 9.61 19.42
N LYS A 86 42.49 8.66 18.46
CA LYS A 86 42.30 8.96 17.02
C LYS A 86 41.05 8.29 16.45
N VAL A 87 40.69 7.12 16.95
CA VAL A 87 39.63 6.28 16.37
C VAL A 87 38.72 5.78 17.46
N ASN A 88 37.41 5.90 17.24
CA ASN A 88 36.37 5.29 18.04
C ASN A 88 35.86 4.05 17.29
N TYR A 89 35.89 2.92 17.95
CA TYR A 89 35.40 1.65 17.43
C TYR A 89 34.11 1.26 18.15
N THR A 90 33.17 0.74 17.41
CA THR A 90 31.97 0.08 17.94
C THR A 90 31.87 -1.30 17.34
N TYR A 91 31.79 -2.31 18.20
CA TYR A 91 31.51 -3.69 17.82
C TYR A 91 30.20 -4.10 18.50
N GLY A 92 29.41 -4.90 17.85
CA GLY A 92 28.18 -5.34 18.50
C GLY A 92 27.51 -6.51 17.80
N PHE A 93 26.52 -7.05 18.49
CA PHE A 93 25.57 -7.98 17.93
C PHE A 93 24.14 -7.59 18.31
N ASP A 94 23.21 -8.08 17.51
CA ASP A 94 21.78 -7.86 17.69
C ASP A 94 21.06 -9.19 17.37
N LEU A 95 20.40 -9.75 18.36
CA LEU A 95 19.62 -10.98 18.24
C LEU A 95 18.17 -10.64 18.54
N MET A 96 17.30 -10.77 17.57
CA MET A 96 15.87 -10.53 17.72
C MET A 96 15.09 -11.79 17.36
N TYR A 97 14.42 -12.36 18.35
CA TYR A 97 13.51 -13.50 18.17
C TYR A 97 12.07 -13.01 18.22
N THR A 98 11.33 -13.29 17.15
CA THR A 98 9.91 -12.95 17.02
C THR A 98 9.09 -14.23 16.96
N ASN A 99 8.10 -14.36 17.85
CA ASN A 99 7.09 -15.42 17.81
C ASN A 99 5.74 -14.81 17.45
N LEU A 100 5.20 -15.21 16.33
CA LEU A 100 3.87 -14.87 15.86
C LEU A 100 2.95 -16.08 16.05
N ASN A 101 1.78 -15.87 16.67
CA ASN A 101 0.74 -16.89 16.81
C ASN A 101 -0.59 -16.26 16.44
N SER A 102 -1.11 -16.60 15.29
CA SER A 102 -2.16 -15.81 14.64
C SER A 102 -3.26 -16.69 14.07
N ARG A 103 -4.49 -16.24 14.23
CA ARG A 103 -5.65 -16.71 13.47
C ARG A 103 -6.04 -15.64 12.48
N TYR A 104 -6.01 -15.99 11.21
CA TYR A 104 -6.45 -15.12 10.12
C TYR A 104 -7.96 -15.23 9.96
N GLY A 105 -8.68 -14.12 9.90
CA GLY A 105 -10.14 -14.11 9.97
C GLY A 105 -10.84 -13.59 8.71
N SER A 106 -10.11 -13.10 7.71
CA SER A 106 -10.72 -12.49 6.53
C SER A 106 -11.67 -13.46 5.82
N GLU A 107 -12.92 -13.01 5.62
CA GLU A 107 -14.03 -13.74 4.98
C GLU A 107 -14.39 -15.09 5.63
N ALA A 108 -13.87 -15.38 6.82
CA ALA A 108 -14.14 -16.67 7.50
C ALA A 108 -15.61 -16.87 7.90
N ASN A 109 -16.39 -15.79 8.01
CA ASN A 109 -17.81 -15.84 8.35
C ASN A 109 -18.74 -15.89 7.12
N GLY A 110 -18.22 -15.62 5.94
CA GLY A 110 -18.99 -15.56 4.71
C GLY A 110 -19.76 -14.25 4.51
N ARG A 111 -20.20 -14.06 3.27
CA ARG A 111 -20.98 -12.89 2.85
C ARG A 111 -21.92 -13.24 1.71
N PHE A 112 -23.14 -12.72 1.82
CA PHE A 112 -24.15 -12.79 0.77
C PHE A 112 -24.22 -11.45 0.03
N TYR A 113 -24.31 -11.50 -1.29
CA TYR A 113 -24.50 -10.32 -2.14
C TYR A 113 -25.93 -10.27 -2.64
N PHE A 114 -26.53 -9.10 -2.62
CA PHE A 114 -27.87 -8.82 -3.16
C PHE A 114 -27.79 -7.64 -4.13
N THR A 115 -28.57 -7.67 -5.18
CA THR A 115 -28.71 -6.57 -6.13
C THR A 115 -30.04 -5.85 -5.85
N GLY A 116 -29.98 -4.65 -5.25
CA GLY A 116 -31.15 -3.89 -4.83
C GLY A 116 -31.77 -4.35 -3.52
N LEU A 117 -32.61 -3.49 -2.93
CA LEU A 117 -33.30 -3.76 -1.68
C LEU A 117 -34.35 -4.85 -1.80
N ASP A 118 -35.07 -4.91 -2.92
CA ASP A 118 -36.14 -5.90 -3.14
C ASP A 118 -35.61 -7.34 -3.06
N ASN A 119 -34.45 -7.60 -3.65
CA ASN A 119 -33.82 -8.90 -3.54
C ASN A 119 -33.32 -9.22 -2.12
N PHE A 120 -32.88 -8.19 -1.38
CA PHE A 120 -32.51 -8.35 0.01
C PHE A 120 -33.72 -8.68 0.89
N GLU A 121 -34.82 -7.97 0.74
CA GLU A 121 -36.09 -8.26 1.43
C GLU A 121 -36.62 -9.64 1.11
N ALA A 122 -36.51 -10.06 -0.16
CA ALA A 122 -36.93 -11.39 -0.60
C ALA A 122 -35.95 -12.52 -0.24
N LEU A 123 -34.83 -12.23 0.42
CA LEU A 123 -33.73 -13.15 0.74
C LEU A 123 -33.21 -13.92 -0.51
N LYS A 124 -33.12 -13.24 -1.65
CA LYS A 124 -32.62 -13.76 -2.93
C LYS A 124 -31.22 -13.24 -3.23
N PRO A 125 -30.16 -13.86 -2.70
CA PRO A 125 -28.80 -13.44 -2.96
C PRO A 125 -28.40 -13.80 -4.39
N SER A 126 -27.54 -12.97 -5.01
CA SER A 126 -26.93 -13.23 -6.31
C SER A 126 -25.60 -13.99 -6.22
N ARG A 127 -24.95 -13.96 -5.04
CA ARG A 127 -23.64 -14.57 -4.81
C ARG A 127 -23.42 -14.84 -3.32
N TYR A 128 -22.69 -15.92 -3.01
CA TYR A 128 -22.16 -16.23 -1.68
C TYR A 128 -20.67 -16.50 -1.74
N VAL A 129 -19.89 -15.89 -0.85
CA VAL A 129 -18.43 -16.06 -0.77
C VAL A 129 -18.04 -16.35 0.68
N ARG A 130 -17.15 -17.33 0.89
CA ARG A 130 -16.60 -17.65 2.21
C ARG A 130 -15.22 -18.31 2.08
N GLU A 131 -14.31 -17.96 2.99
CA GLU A 131 -13.10 -18.72 3.25
C GLU A 131 -13.40 -19.76 4.36
N VAL A 132 -13.50 -21.02 3.97
CA VAL A 132 -13.91 -22.11 4.87
C VAL A 132 -12.68 -22.83 5.41
N TYR A 133 -12.46 -22.74 6.71
CA TYR A 133 -11.46 -23.57 7.37
C TYR A 133 -11.91 -25.04 7.40
N LEU A 134 -10.99 -25.94 7.03
CA LEU A 134 -11.23 -27.38 7.01
C LEU A 134 -11.33 -27.98 8.42
N ASP A 135 -10.63 -27.37 9.39
CA ASP A 135 -10.77 -27.73 10.81
C ASP A 135 -11.72 -26.75 11.50
N PRO A 136 -12.82 -27.22 12.09
CA PRO A 136 -13.79 -26.37 12.78
C PRO A 136 -13.28 -25.80 14.11
N ASP A 137 -12.25 -26.41 14.74
CA ASP A 137 -11.66 -25.88 15.98
C ASP A 137 -10.81 -24.65 15.69
N GLN A 138 -11.24 -23.50 16.19
CA GLN A 138 -10.54 -22.23 16.03
C GLN A 138 -9.10 -22.25 16.56
N ASN A 139 -8.77 -23.12 17.52
CA ASN A 139 -7.39 -23.25 18.01
C ASN A 139 -6.46 -23.89 16.96
N ASN A 140 -7.01 -24.85 16.19
CA ASN A 140 -6.27 -25.51 15.09
C ASN A 140 -6.17 -24.64 13.83
N GLN A 141 -7.02 -23.60 13.71
CA GLN A 141 -6.95 -22.61 12.62
C GLN A 141 -5.78 -21.63 12.78
N ARG A 142 -5.05 -21.70 13.88
CA ARG A 142 -3.89 -20.83 14.15
C ARG A 142 -2.66 -21.30 13.41
N VAL A 143 -1.91 -20.32 12.89
CA VAL A 143 -0.57 -20.53 12.35
C VAL A 143 0.48 -19.85 13.24
N ARG A 144 1.66 -20.43 13.29
CA ARG A 144 2.78 -19.89 14.08
C ARG A 144 3.96 -19.64 13.17
N GLN A 145 4.59 -18.48 13.32
CA GLN A 145 5.85 -18.16 12.67
C GLN A 145 6.87 -17.74 13.72
N ASN A 146 7.99 -18.38 13.72
CA ASN A 146 9.15 -18.02 14.53
C ASN A 146 10.22 -17.44 13.61
N ILE A 147 10.74 -16.26 13.94
CA ILE A 147 11.75 -15.57 13.14
C ILE A 147 12.93 -15.25 14.05
N LEU A 148 14.14 -15.58 13.60
CA LEU A 148 15.38 -15.15 14.23
C LEU A 148 16.13 -14.22 13.28
N ASN A 149 16.23 -12.96 13.68
CA ASN A 149 17.13 -11.99 13.06
C ASN A 149 18.40 -11.92 13.91
N ALA A 150 19.52 -12.31 13.33
CA ALA A 150 20.83 -12.29 13.97
C ALA A 150 21.78 -11.40 13.17
N GLY A 151 22.31 -10.37 13.81
CA GLY A 151 23.23 -9.43 13.20
C GLY A 151 24.51 -9.25 14.01
N ILE A 152 25.65 -9.15 13.33
CA ILE A 152 26.91 -8.70 13.91
C ILE A 152 27.41 -7.48 13.12
N TYR A 153 28.06 -6.56 13.81
CA TYR A 153 28.54 -5.34 13.15
C TYR A 153 29.80 -4.78 13.80
N ALA A 154 30.57 -4.08 12.95
CA ALA A 154 31.71 -3.30 13.37
C ALA A 154 31.65 -1.93 12.69
N GLN A 155 32.00 -0.88 13.41
CA GLN A 155 32.06 0.48 12.91
C GLN A 155 33.31 1.16 13.46
N LEU A 156 33.90 2.03 12.67
CA LEU A 156 34.93 2.98 13.07
C LEU A 156 34.47 4.41 12.78
N GLN A 157 34.89 5.34 13.65
CA GLN A 157 34.74 6.77 13.47
C GLN A 157 36.08 7.43 13.77
N THR A 158 36.56 8.26 12.87
CA THR A 158 37.88 8.88 13.00
C THR A 158 37.91 10.27 12.36
N LYS A 159 38.74 11.15 12.91
CA LYS A 159 39.12 12.40 12.25
C LYS A 159 40.43 12.18 11.53
N LEU A 160 40.43 12.17 10.19
CA LEU A 160 41.61 11.96 9.36
C LEU A 160 42.52 13.19 9.35
N PHE A 161 41.90 14.38 9.32
CA PHE A 161 42.57 15.69 9.49
C PHE A 161 41.54 16.68 10.03
N THR A 162 42.00 17.90 10.34
CA THR A 162 41.15 18.94 10.91
C THR A 162 39.91 19.21 10.05
N GLY A 163 38.74 19.16 10.66
CA GLY A 163 37.44 19.33 9.97
C GLY A 163 36.94 18.14 9.18
N PHE A 164 37.73 17.06 8.98
CA PHE A 164 37.32 15.89 8.20
C PHE A 164 37.10 14.68 9.10
N GLU A 165 35.85 14.20 9.14
CA GLU A 165 35.43 13.02 9.90
C GLU A 165 34.94 11.92 8.94
N LEU A 166 35.42 10.69 9.16
CA LEU A 166 34.99 9.47 8.48
C LEU A 166 34.32 8.54 9.48
N MET A 167 33.14 8.05 9.12
CA MET A 167 32.48 6.93 9.76
C MET A 167 32.31 5.82 8.71
N ALA A 168 32.78 4.61 9.02
CA ALA A 168 32.61 3.44 8.16
C ALA A 168 32.24 2.23 9.00
N GLY A 169 31.35 1.42 8.48
CA GLY A 169 30.88 0.22 9.18
C GLY A 169 30.44 -0.88 8.23
N LEU A 170 30.45 -2.08 8.77
CA LEU A 170 29.94 -3.28 8.12
C LEU A 170 29.01 -4.01 9.09
N ARG A 171 27.83 -4.38 8.60
CA ARG A 171 26.89 -5.24 9.33
C ARG A 171 26.58 -6.47 8.47
N LEU A 172 26.56 -7.61 9.12
CA LEU A 172 26.18 -8.89 8.54
C LEU A 172 24.91 -9.35 9.27
N ASP A 173 23.83 -9.59 8.53
CA ASP A 173 22.56 -10.05 9.10
C ASP A 173 22.11 -11.35 8.45
N ASN A 174 21.51 -12.21 9.26
CA ASN A 174 20.78 -13.38 8.81
C ASN A 174 19.36 -13.36 9.38
N ALA A 175 18.35 -13.43 8.49
CA ALA A 175 16.96 -13.60 8.87
C ALA A 175 16.52 -15.03 8.56
N THR A 176 16.14 -15.79 9.58
CA THR A 176 15.67 -17.18 9.47
C THR A 176 14.21 -17.26 9.88
N TYR A 177 13.37 -17.71 8.97
CA TYR A 177 11.96 -17.99 9.20
C TYR A 177 11.82 -19.51 9.40
N PHE A 178 11.57 -19.93 10.65
CA PHE A 178 11.59 -21.36 11.01
C PHE A 178 10.38 -22.13 10.54
N ASN A 179 9.23 -21.46 10.39
CA ASN A 179 8.00 -22.10 9.97
C ASN A 179 7.69 -21.72 8.52
N LYS A 180 7.00 -22.60 7.84
CA LYS A 180 6.61 -22.48 6.43
C LYS A 180 5.21 -23.08 6.23
N GLY A 181 4.58 -22.87 5.08
CA GLY A 181 3.35 -23.55 4.68
C GLY A 181 3.54 -25.06 4.63
N ASN A 182 2.46 -25.80 4.67
CA ASN A 182 2.49 -27.24 4.46
C ASN A 182 2.69 -27.54 2.96
N PHE A 183 3.21 -28.72 2.66
CA PHE A 183 3.23 -29.24 1.31
C PHE A 183 1.81 -29.63 0.89
N SER A 184 1.35 -29.08 -0.22
CA SER A 184 0.07 -29.45 -0.84
C SER A 184 0.32 -30.43 -1.98
N GLN A 185 -0.14 -31.68 -1.82
CA GLN A 185 -0.03 -32.70 -2.86
C GLN A 185 -0.85 -32.29 -4.10
N LEU A 186 -2.04 -31.71 -3.89
CA LEU A 186 -2.89 -31.22 -4.97
C LEU A 186 -2.16 -30.21 -5.87
N VAL A 187 -1.52 -29.20 -5.28
CA VAL A 187 -0.79 -28.17 -6.04
C VAL A 187 0.40 -28.75 -6.79
N TYR A 188 1.09 -29.73 -6.17
CA TYR A 188 2.21 -30.40 -6.80
C TYR A 188 1.78 -31.27 -7.98
N ASP A 189 0.69 -32.02 -7.84
CA ASP A 189 0.16 -32.89 -8.91
C ASP A 189 -0.38 -32.08 -10.10
N GLU A 190 -1.04 -30.95 -9.82
CA GLU A 190 -1.66 -30.12 -10.86
C GLU A 190 -0.66 -29.17 -11.55
N LEU A 191 0.32 -28.62 -10.82
CA LEU A 191 1.17 -27.53 -11.31
C LEU A 191 2.68 -27.79 -11.16
N GLY A 192 3.08 -28.88 -10.50
CA GLY A 192 4.50 -29.16 -10.20
C GLY A 192 5.14 -28.21 -9.21
N LEU A 193 4.34 -27.43 -8.44
CA LEU A 193 4.82 -26.39 -7.54
C LEU A 193 4.85 -26.86 -6.09
N ARG A 194 5.84 -26.40 -5.32
CA ARG A 194 5.96 -26.68 -3.89
C ARG A 194 5.45 -25.50 -3.07
N THR A 195 4.46 -25.76 -2.22
CA THR A 195 3.87 -24.76 -1.31
C THR A 195 4.67 -24.59 -0.01
N ASP A 196 5.61 -25.48 0.27
CA ASP A 196 6.39 -25.56 1.51
C ASP A 196 7.80 -24.96 1.39
N ASN A 197 8.00 -23.97 0.54
CA ASN A 197 9.26 -23.25 0.45
C ASN A 197 9.47 -22.36 1.69
N GLY A 198 10.62 -22.54 2.34
CA GLY A 198 11.04 -21.71 3.48
C GLY A 198 11.65 -20.38 3.01
N LEU A 199 11.95 -19.52 3.96
CA LEU A 199 12.68 -18.28 3.75
C LEU A 199 13.83 -18.18 4.73
N SER A 200 15.05 -18.02 4.22
CA SER A 200 16.24 -17.69 5.02
C SER A 200 17.17 -16.86 4.15
N THR A 201 17.65 -15.75 4.68
CA THR A 201 18.43 -14.80 3.88
C THR A 201 19.60 -14.26 4.68
N PHE A 202 20.74 -14.13 3.99
CA PHE A 202 21.93 -13.49 4.52
C PHE A 202 22.21 -12.18 3.79
N GLN A 203 22.55 -11.12 4.52
CA GLN A 203 22.74 -9.77 3.98
C GLN A 203 24.06 -9.18 4.46
N ILE A 204 24.79 -8.53 3.54
CA ILE A 204 26.01 -7.76 3.80
C ILE A 204 25.66 -6.28 3.63
N GLN A 205 25.83 -5.50 4.68
CA GLN A 205 25.36 -4.11 4.75
C GLN A 205 26.53 -3.15 5.10
N PRO A 206 27.38 -2.80 4.13
CA PRO A 206 28.39 -1.75 4.30
C PRO A 206 27.72 -0.37 4.38
N ARG A 207 28.30 0.52 5.19
CA ARG A 207 27.85 1.91 5.36
C ARG A 207 29.07 2.82 5.48
N VAL A 208 28.99 4.01 4.88
CA VAL A 208 30.00 5.03 4.98
C VAL A 208 29.36 6.39 5.08
N GLN A 209 29.94 7.26 5.91
CA GLN A 209 29.60 8.67 6.01
C GLN A 209 30.87 9.49 6.16
N ILE A 210 30.95 10.54 5.39
CA ILE A 210 31.99 11.56 5.46
C ILE A 210 31.30 12.86 5.87
N THR A 211 31.89 13.56 6.84
CA THR A 211 31.54 14.94 7.19
C THR A 211 32.79 15.77 7.08
N TRP A 212 32.75 16.78 6.23
CA TRP A 212 33.87 17.68 6.00
C TRP A 212 33.45 19.12 6.23
N ASP A 213 33.96 19.68 7.29
CA ASP A 213 33.93 21.10 7.61
C ASP A 213 35.19 21.74 7.02
N PHE A 214 35.07 22.47 5.92
CA PHE A 214 36.18 22.87 5.06
C PHE A 214 37.28 23.67 5.81
N ASN A 215 36.89 24.44 6.78
CA ASN A 215 37.80 25.34 7.48
C ASN A 215 37.82 25.12 9.00
N ASP A 216 37.16 24.05 9.49
CA ASP A 216 36.94 23.84 10.95
C ASP A 216 36.28 25.05 11.66
N LYS A 217 35.55 25.86 10.88
CA LYS A 217 34.85 27.06 11.36
C LYS A 217 33.34 26.84 11.43
N HIS A 218 32.89 25.68 11.07
CA HIS A 218 31.48 25.29 11.00
C HIS A 218 30.63 26.19 10.09
N THR A 219 31.28 26.84 9.10
CA THR A 219 30.59 27.67 8.11
C THR A 219 30.20 26.91 6.85
N ASP A 220 31.04 25.95 6.45
CA ASP A 220 30.90 25.20 5.21
C ASP A 220 31.03 23.70 5.49
N ILE A 221 29.92 22.99 5.47
CA ILE A 221 29.90 21.58 5.84
C ILE A 221 29.38 20.74 4.68
N LEU A 222 30.23 19.86 4.17
CA LEU A 222 29.87 18.83 3.20
C LEU A 222 29.65 17.50 3.91
N ARG A 223 28.51 16.83 3.62
CA ARG A 223 28.24 15.46 4.08
C ARG A 223 27.99 14.57 2.86
N ILE A 224 28.67 13.43 2.82
CA ILE A 224 28.47 12.39 1.82
C ILE A 224 28.25 11.09 2.58
N GLY A 225 27.18 10.40 2.26
CA GLY A 225 26.87 9.13 2.92
C GLY A 225 26.28 8.11 1.95
N GLY A 226 26.42 6.86 2.30
CA GLY A 226 25.80 5.78 1.56
C GLY A 226 25.90 4.44 2.27
N GLY A 227 25.07 3.52 1.84
CA GLY A 227 25.08 2.17 2.41
C GLY A 227 23.99 1.28 1.83
N ILE A 228 24.09 0.02 2.24
CA ILE A 228 23.12 -1.03 1.95
C ILE A 228 22.33 -1.31 3.23
N PHE A 229 21.01 -1.44 3.10
CA PHE A 229 20.09 -1.69 4.20
C PHE A 229 19.14 -2.81 3.79
N ALA A 230 19.00 -3.81 4.64
CA ALA A 230 18.01 -4.86 4.47
C ALA A 230 16.77 -4.56 5.33
N SER A 231 15.66 -5.14 4.95
CA SER A 231 14.38 -5.07 5.66
C SER A 231 13.73 -6.45 5.70
N ASP A 232 12.93 -6.74 6.71
CA ASP A 232 12.15 -7.96 6.77
C ASP A 232 10.96 -7.91 5.80
N ILE A 233 10.42 -9.10 5.47
CA ILE A 233 9.12 -9.22 4.83
C ILE A 233 8.04 -9.00 5.89
N ASN A 234 6.95 -8.35 5.49
CA ASN A 234 5.82 -8.10 6.38
C ASN A 234 5.30 -9.41 7.01
N ASN A 235 5.24 -9.45 8.33
CA ASN A 235 4.81 -10.62 9.09
C ASN A 235 3.41 -11.10 8.70
N TYR A 236 2.51 -10.17 8.36
CA TYR A 236 1.16 -10.50 7.93
C TYR A 236 1.17 -11.28 6.60
N ALA A 237 2.06 -10.95 5.66
CA ALA A 237 2.25 -11.71 4.43
C ALA A 237 2.73 -13.13 4.70
N MET A 238 3.64 -13.32 5.65
CA MET A 238 4.13 -14.65 6.02
C MET A 238 3.04 -15.50 6.67
N ILE A 239 2.23 -14.93 7.56
CA ILE A 239 1.06 -15.61 8.14
C ILE A 239 0.07 -15.99 7.04
N ASN A 240 -0.22 -15.07 6.11
CA ASN A 240 -1.13 -15.30 5.00
C ASN A 240 -0.69 -16.46 4.10
N ASN A 241 0.62 -16.57 3.79
CA ASN A 241 1.16 -17.68 3.03
C ASN A 241 1.04 -19.03 3.76
N MET A 242 1.07 -19.03 5.09
CA MET A 242 0.92 -20.26 5.88
C MET A 242 -0.55 -20.69 6.05
N VAL A 243 -1.49 -19.74 6.01
CA VAL A 243 -2.93 -20.03 6.07
C VAL A 243 -3.41 -20.60 4.74
N PHE A 244 -3.01 -19.97 3.64
CA PHE A 244 -3.44 -20.34 2.29
C PHE A 244 -2.43 -21.27 1.58
N ASP A 245 -1.92 -22.27 2.28
CA ASP A 245 -0.97 -23.25 1.74
C ASP A 245 -1.63 -24.41 0.97
N GLY A 246 -2.97 -24.37 0.83
CA GLY A 246 -3.77 -25.40 0.17
C GLY A 246 -4.14 -26.60 1.05
N THR A 247 -3.87 -26.53 2.36
CA THR A 247 -4.19 -27.63 3.29
C THR A 247 -5.12 -27.23 4.43
N LYS A 248 -5.44 -25.94 4.57
CA LYS A 248 -6.19 -25.42 5.74
C LYS A 248 -7.50 -24.73 5.39
N VAL A 249 -7.57 -24.10 4.23
CA VAL A 249 -8.69 -23.24 3.84
C VAL A 249 -9.13 -23.54 2.41
N MET A 250 -10.46 -23.60 2.18
CA MET A 250 -11.08 -23.64 0.87
C MET A 250 -11.83 -22.33 0.63
N SER A 251 -11.63 -21.74 -0.53
CA SER A 251 -12.37 -20.57 -0.98
C SER A 251 -13.64 -21.02 -1.70
N VAL A 252 -14.80 -20.62 -1.16
CA VAL A 252 -16.13 -20.88 -1.75
C VAL A 252 -16.59 -19.61 -2.43
N ASP A 253 -16.98 -19.71 -3.70
CA ASP A 253 -17.58 -18.62 -4.48
C ASP A 253 -18.72 -19.16 -5.34
N ILE A 254 -19.96 -18.99 -4.87
CA ILE A 254 -21.17 -19.48 -5.52
C ILE A 254 -21.90 -18.27 -6.09
N LYS A 255 -22.14 -18.27 -7.41
CA LYS A 255 -22.89 -17.22 -8.13
C LYS A 255 -24.06 -17.82 -8.87
N ASN A 256 -25.18 -17.12 -8.89
CA ASN A 256 -26.26 -17.43 -9.82
C ASN A 256 -25.81 -17.16 -11.26
N THR A 257 -26.13 -18.07 -12.17
CA THR A 257 -25.88 -17.97 -13.61
C THR A 257 -27.21 -18.15 -14.37
N GLU A 258 -27.21 -17.97 -15.68
CA GLU A 258 -28.39 -18.25 -16.51
C GLU A 258 -28.79 -19.72 -16.46
N GLU A 259 -27.80 -20.62 -16.33
CA GLU A 259 -28.01 -22.08 -16.25
C GLU A 259 -28.40 -22.53 -14.83
N GLU A 260 -27.92 -21.84 -13.82
CA GLU A 260 -28.13 -22.12 -12.39
C GLU A 260 -28.63 -20.85 -11.64
N PRO A 261 -29.86 -20.36 -11.90
CA PRO A 261 -30.33 -19.08 -11.41
C PRO A 261 -30.57 -19.02 -9.89
N ASP A 262 -30.71 -20.18 -9.23
CA ASP A 262 -30.97 -20.29 -7.80
C ASP A 262 -29.96 -21.21 -7.08
N ILE A 263 -28.72 -21.22 -7.56
CA ILE A 263 -27.68 -22.07 -6.95
C ILE A 263 -27.19 -21.52 -5.61
N VAL A 264 -27.24 -20.21 -5.40
CA VAL A 264 -26.79 -19.56 -4.15
C VAL A 264 -27.71 -19.97 -2.99
N PRO A 265 -27.16 -20.42 -1.85
CA PRO A 265 -27.97 -20.77 -0.69
C PRO A 265 -28.82 -19.61 -0.21
N THR A 266 -30.09 -19.85 0.12
CA THR A 266 -30.95 -18.84 0.76
C THR A 266 -30.49 -18.59 2.21
N PRO A 267 -30.22 -17.34 2.61
CA PRO A 267 -29.74 -17.04 3.94
C PRO A 267 -30.85 -17.13 5.00
N ASP A 268 -30.51 -17.64 6.19
CA ASP A 268 -31.31 -17.55 7.40
C ASP A 268 -30.60 -16.70 8.45
N PHE A 269 -30.58 -15.38 8.27
CA PHE A 269 -29.88 -14.46 9.20
C PHE A 269 -30.40 -14.53 10.63
N ILE A 270 -31.66 -14.91 10.85
CA ILE A 270 -32.22 -15.08 12.20
C ILE A 270 -31.67 -16.37 12.83
N GLY A 271 -31.60 -17.44 12.06
CA GLY A 271 -31.01 -18.71 12.50
C GLY A 271 -29.54 -18.55 12.82
N TYR A 272 -28.76 -17.89 11.97
CA TYR A 272 -27.32 -17.63 12.19
C TYR A 272 -27.04 -16.84 13.46
N ARG A 273 -27.93 -15.93 13.84
CA ARG A 273 -27.81 -15.18 15.11
C ARG A 273 -28.03 -16.05 16.33
N LYS A 274 -28.84 -17.11 16.21
CA LYS A 274 -29.10 -18.07 17.28
C LYS A 274 -28.01 -19.11 17.38
N ASP A 275 -27.61 -19.62 16.23
CA ASP A 275 -26.54 -20.61 16.06
C ASP A 275 -25.68 -20.30 14.83
N PRO A 276 -24.55 -19.61 14.98
CA PRO A 276 -23.65 -19.28 13.86
C PRO A 276 -23.10 -20.49 13.11
N SER A 277 -23.10 -21.68 13.70
CA SER A 277 -22.62 -22.90 13.04
C SER A 277 -23.52 -23.36 11.90
N THR A 278 -24.77 -22.89 11.85
CA THR A 278 -25.74 -23.19 10.77
C THR A 278 -25.49 -22.35 9.51
N ALA A 279 -24.58 -21.38 9.55
CA ALA A 279 -24.20 -20.61 8.35
C ALA A 279 -23.46 -21.49 7.33
N PRO A 280 -23.78 -21.37 6.02
CA PRO A 280 -23.17 -22.23 4.99
C PRO A 280 -21.63 -22.22 5.07
N GLY A 281 -21.02 -23.37 5.20
CA GLY A 281 -19.58 -23.52 5.43
C GLY A 281 -19.05 -24.88 4.98
N ILE A 282 -18.59 -25.70 5.91
CA ILE A 282 -18.01 -27.02 5.62
C ILE A 282 -19.03 -27.98 5.00
N ASP A 283 -20.31 -27.79 5.25
CA ASP A 283 -21.43 -28.50 4.63
C ASP A 283 -21.45 -28.30 3.10
N LEU A 284 -21.08 -27.13 2.60
CA LEU A 284 -20.98 -26.85 1.16
C LEU A 284 -19.90 -27.72 0.50
N LEU A 285 -18.77 -27.95 1.20
CA LEU A 285 -17.64 -28.72 0.66
C LEU A 285 -18.01 -30.20 0.50
N ASN A 286 -18.97 -30.70 1.27
CA ASN A 286 -19.43 -32.08 1.25
C ASN A 286 -20.66 -32.29 0.35
N ASN A 287 -21.18 -31.22 -0.25
CA ASN A 287 -22.35 -31.26 -1.11
C ASN A 287 -21.93 -31.28 -2.60
N PRO A 288 -22.24 -32.37 -3.36
CA PRO A 288 -21.87 -32.46 -4.78
C PRO A 288 -22.35 -31.28 -5.63
N LYS A 289 -23.44 -30.62 -5.25
CA LYS A 289 -23.96 -29.42 -5.93
C LYS A 289 -22.94 -28.26 -5.99
N TYR A 290 -22.00 -28.21 -5.05
CA TYR A 290 -21.04 -27.12 -4.93
C TYR A 290 -19.58 -27.58 -5.09
N ALA A 291 -19.36 -28.81 -5.57
CA ALA A 291 -18.01 -29.39 -5.64
C ALA A 291 -17.04 -28.58 -6.53
N ASP A 292 -17.55 -27.95 -7.60
CA ASP A 292 -16.81 -27.10 -8.51
C ASP A 292 -16.78 -25.61 -8.10
N LYS A 293 -17.53 -25.25 -7.07
CA LYS A 293 -17.62 -23.87 -6.55
C LYS A 293 -16.69 -23.62 -5.34
N ALA A 294 -15.92 -24.63 -4.95
CA ALA A 294 -15.03 -24.59 -3.80
C ALA A 294 -13.63 -25.06 -4.22
N VAL A 295 -12.70 -24.12 -4.37
CA VAL A 295 -11.31 -24.39 -4.75
C VAL A 295 -10.36 -23.69 -3.78
N PRO A 296 -9.19 -24.28 -3.43
CA PRO A 296 -8.24 -23.61 -2.57
C PRO A 296 -7.56 -22.45 -3.31
N THR A 297 -7.55 -21.28 -2.71
CA THR A 297 -6.61 -20.21 -3.07
C THR A 297 -5.26 -20.51 -2.40
N ILE A 298 -4.18 -20.43 -3.15
CA ILE A 298 -2.84 -20.78 -2.66
C ILE A 298 -1.97 -19.54 -2.60
N ASN A 299 -1.28 -19.38 -1.47
CA ASN A 299 -0.19 -18.42 -1.32
C ASN A 299 1.06 -19.19 -0.91
N MET A 300 2.19 -18.89 -1.54
CA MET A 300 3.44 -19.60 -1.25
C MET A 300 4.64 -18.69 -1.45
N ASN A 301 5.76 -19.04 -0.84
CA ASN A 301 7.04 -18.40 -1.14
C ASN A 301 7.67 -19.03 -2.38
N SER A 302 8.31 -18.21 -3.22
CA SER A 302 9.27 -18.71 -4.21
C SER A 302 10.45 -19.38 -3.49
N LYS A 303 11.04 -20.38 -4.11
CA LYS A 303 12.30 -21.00 -3.63
C LYS A 303 13.45 -19.98 -3.57
N ASP A 304 13.39 -18.94 -4.39
CA ASP A 304 14.40 -17.89 -4.52
C ASP A 304 14.00 -16.59 -3.79
N ALA A 305 12.98 -16.66 -2.93
CA ALA A 305 12.51 -15.50 -2.17
C ALA A 305 13.61 -14.91 -1.28
N LYS A 306 13.71 -13.57 -1.27
CA LYS A 306 14.70 -12.80 -0.51
C LYS A 306 14.02 -11.65 0.20
N VAL A 307 14.64 -11.18 1.27
CA VAL A 307 14.20 -9.93 1.91
C VAL A 307 14.54 -8.72 1.06
N PRO A 308 13.77 -7.63 1.14
CA PRO A 308 14.06 -6.39 0.44
C PRO A 308 15.39 -5.78 0.86
N VAL A 309 16.10 -5.22 -0.10
CA VAL A 309 17.37 -4.51 0.09
C VAL A 309 17.28 -3.14 -0.52
N VAL A 310 17.80 -2.13 0.18
CA VAL A 310 17.79 -0.73 -0.26
C VAL A 310 19.21 -0.19 -0.28
N TYR A 311 19.65 0.26 -1.45
CA TYR A 311 20.89 1.01 -1.64
C TYR A 311 20.57 2.50 -1.50
N LYS A 312 21.21 3.18 -0.56
CA LYS A 312 21.02 4.62 -0.34
C LYS A 312 22.33 5.35 -0.50
N ALA A 313 22.28 6.52 -1.15
CA ALA A 313 23.35 7.48 -1.16
C ALA A 313 22.78 8.89 -0.99
N ASN A 314 23.54 9.74 -0.34
CA ASN A 314 23.19 11.15 -0.18
C ASN A 314 24.45 12.03 -0.21
N ILE A 315 24.26 13.24 -0.71
CA ILE A 315 25.23 14.33 -0.62
C ILE A 315 24.49 15.56 -0.13
N SER A 316 25.08 16.29 0.82
CA SER A 316 24.50 17.51 1.37
C SER A 316 25.59 18.53 1.62
N TYR A 317 25.40 19.76 1.14
CA TYR A 317 26.24 20.89 1.44
C TYR A 317 25.43 21.93 2.22
N THR A 318 25.96 22.34 3.36
CA THR A 318 25.37 23.37 4.23
C THR A 318 26.32 24.55 4.35
N HIS A 319 25.81 25.76 4.09
CA HIS A 319 26.53 27.01 4.32
C HIS A 319 25.83 27.86 5.37
N PHE A 320 26.61 28.33 6.35
CA PHE A 320 26.18 29.28 7.36
C PHE A 320 26.63 30.68 6.94
N PHE A 321 25.72 31.48 6.40
CA PHE A 321 25.99 32.88 6.05
C PHE A 321 26.23 33.75 7.28
N SER A 322 25.67 33.35 8.41
CA SER A 322 25.83 33.93 9.73
C SER A 322 25.30 32.96 10.80
N ASP A 323 25.47 33.30 12.08
CA ASP A 323 24.87 32.57 13.20
C ASP A 323 23.33 32.49 13.12
N ARG A 324 22.73 33.31 12.24
CA ARG A 324 21.28 33.43 12.09
C ARG A 324 20.73 32.89 10.78
N LEU A 325 21.57 32.71 9.78
CA LEU A 325 21.13 32.26 8.45
C LEU A 325 21.97 31.10 7.98
N LYS A 326 21.31 29.96 7.76
CA LYS A 326 21.89 28.79 7.11
C LYS A 326 21.04 28.35 5.91
N MET A 327 21.71 27.81 4.91
CA MET A 327 21.08 27.14 3.78
C MET A 327 21.78 25.82 3.49
N SER A 328 20.99 24.84 3.02
CA SER A 328 21.52 23.54 2.60
C SER A 328 20.95 23.13 1.26
N VAL A 329 21.77 22.39 0.52
CA VAL A 329 21.38 21.73 -0.73
C VAL A 329 21.72 20.26 -0.59
N SER A 330 20.78 19.38 -0.88
CA SER A 330 20.92 17.95 -0.67
C SER A 330 20.41 17.15 -1.86
N GLY A 331 21.17 16.14 -2.26
CA GLY A 331 20.78 15.14 -3.25
C GLY A 331 20.64 13.75 -2.59
N TYR A 332 19.63 13.00 -2.99
CA TYR A 332 19.35 11.67 -2.46
C TYR A 332 19.09 10.67 -3.58
N MET A 333 19.65 9.49 -3.45
CA MET A 333 19.37 8.33 -4.28
C MET A 333 18.92 7.16 -3.39
N THR A 334 17.84 6.52 -3.79
CA THR A 334 17.34 5.31 -3.15
C THR A 334 16.98 4.28 -4.21
N LEU A 335 17.63 3.11 -4.19
CA LEU A 335 17.36 2.01 -5.09
C LEU A 335 16.89 0.80 -4.27
N GLY A 336 15.57 0.53 -4.29
CA GLY A 336 14.99 -0.67 -3.70
C GLY A 336 15.13 -1.86 -4.66
N ARG A 337 15.51 -3.01 -4.12
CA ARG A 337 15.65 -4.28 -4.85
C ARG A 337 15.09 -5.41 -4.00
N ASN A 338 14.73 -6.49 -4.64
CA ASN A 338 14.13 -7.66 -4.00
C ASN A 338 12.85 -7.33 -3.21
N ASN A 339 12.13 -6.24 -3.56
CA ASN A 339 10.83 -6.02 -2.97
C ASN A 339 9.92 -7.20 -3.32
N TYR A 340 9.19 -7.71 -2.34
CA TYR A 340 8.31 -8.84 -2.56
C TYR A 340 7.06 -8.43 -3.34
N MET A 341 6.61 -9.33 -4.20
CA MET A 341 5.45 -9.20 -5.05
C MET A 341 4.79 -10.56 -5.17
N TYR A 342 3.56 -10.59 -5.63
CA TYR A 342 2.87 -11.84 -5.90
C TYR A 342 2.54 -11.96 -7.39
N ILE A 343 2.79 -13.13 -7.96
CA ILE A 343 2.40 -13.50 -9.32
C ILE A 343 1.54 -14.76 -9.29
N ASP A 344 0.55 -14.85 -10.17
CA ASP A 344 -0.36 -15.98 -10.24
C ASP A 344 0.21 -17.08 -11.16
N ARG A 345 0.61 -18.21 -10.57
CA ARG A 345 1.22 -19.35 -11.28
C ARG A 345 0.20 -20.27 -11.95
N ASN A 346 -1.09 -20.17 -11.59
CA ASN A 346 -2.14 -20.97 -12.20
C ASN A 346 -2.74 -20.35 -13.45
N MET A 347 -2.45 -19.11 -13.76
CA MET A 347 -2.84 -18.47 -15.01
C MET A 347 -2.11 -19.14 -16.20
N VAL A 348 -2.81 -19.40 -17.31
CA VAL A 348 -2.19 -19.95 -18.53
C VAL A 348 -1.02 -19.11 -19.00
N ASP A 349 0.00 -19.74 -19.61
CA ASP A 349 1.23 -19.04 -19.95
C ASP A 349 1.06 -18.09 -21.14
N ASP A 350 0.31 -18.53 -22.15
CA ASP A 350 0.05 -17.77 -23.37
C ASP A 350 -1.40 -17.31 -23.45
N PRO A 351 -1.68 -16.14 -24.01
CA PRO A 351 -3.04 -15.69 -24.25
C PRO A 351 -3.72 -16.53 -25.32
N TYR A 352 -5.01 -16.83 -25.12
CA TYR A 352 -5.84 -17.56 -26.12
C TYR A 352 -6.02 -16.77 -27.41
N PHE A 353 -6.08 -15.46 -27.31
CA PHE A 353 -6.14 -14.54 -28.45
C PHE A 353 -5.66 -13.15 -28.08
N ARG A 354 -5.56 -12.27 -29.09
CA ARG A 354 -5.13 -10.89 -28.88
C ARG A 354 -6.10 -9.90 -29.50
N LEU A 355 -6.34 -8.78 -28.82
CA LEU A 355 -7.14 -7.65 -29.31
C LEU A 355 -6.30 -6.80 -30.24
N SER A 356 -6.41 -7.02 -31.56
CA SER A 356 -5.65 -6.29 -32.58
C SER A 356 -5.91 -4.78 -32.56
N ALA A 357 -7.13 -4.36 -32.27
CA ALA A 357 -7.54 -2.97 -32.17
C ALA A 357 -7.03 -2.25 -30.91
N GLU A 358 -6.51 -2.98 -29.92
CA GLU A 358 -6.07 -2.46 -28.62
C GLU A 358 -4.58 -2.70 -28.35
N GLY A 359 -3.72 -2.41 -29.33
CA GLY A 359 -2.29 -2.57 -29.17
C GLY A 359 -1.84 -4.03 -29.03
N ASN A 360 -2.60 -4.95 -29.55
CA ASN A 360 -2.33 -6.38 -29.53
C ASN A 360 -2.34 -6.99 -28.11
N ARG A 361 -3.22 -6.46 -27.24
CA ARG A 361 -3.43 -6.93 -25.86
C ARG A 361 -3.76 -8.42 -25.81
N GLY A 362 -3.08 -9.17 -24.96
CA GLY A 362 -3.36 -10.60 -24.71
C GLY A 362 -4.59 -10.79 -23.84
N ILE A 363 -5.41 -11.81 -24.21
CA ILE A 363 -6.59 -12.25 -23.44
C ILE A 363 -6.39 -13.69 -23.03
N TYR A 364 -6.50 -13.95 -21.73
CA TYR A 364 -6.12 -15.22 -21.10
C TYR A 364 -7.29 -16.15 -20.81
N VAL A 365 -8.47 -15.87 -21.41
CA VAL A 365 -9.62 -16.78 -21.44
C VAL A 365 -10.03 -17.05 -22.89
N PRO A 366 -10.66 -18.20 -23.21
CA PRO A 366 -11.15 -18.46 -24.55
C PRO A 366 -12.25 -17.45 -24.94
N ALA A 367 -12.25 -16.96 -26.19
CA ALA A 367 -13.28 -16.04 -26.69
C ALA A 367 -14.71 -16.62 -26.61
N SER A 368 -14.84 -17.95 -26.69
CA SER A 368 -16.12 -18.65 -26.58
C SER A 368 -16.76 -18.56 -25.21
N THR A 369 -15.98 -18.39 -24.15
CA THR A 369 -16.47 -18.34 -22.77
C THR A 369 -16.83 -16.90 -22.30
N ILE A 370 -16.47 -15.88 -23.08
CA ILE A 370 -16.83 -14.49 -22.78
C ILE A 370 -18.30 -14.26 -23.10
N GLY A 371 -19.07 -13.74 -22.16
CA GLY A 371 -20.48 -13.40 -22.31
C GLY A 371 -20.72 -12.29 -23.34
N LYS A 372 -21.93 -12.18 -23.88
CA LYS A 372 -22.32 -11.11 -24.82
C LYS A 372 -22.20 -9.71 -24.18
N ASP A 373 -22.38 -9.62 -22.87
CA ASP A 373 -22.21 -8.41 -22.06
C ASP A 373 -20.73 -8.13 -21.72
N GLY A 374 -19.81 -8.97 -22.16
CA GLY A 374 -18.39 -8.89 -21.90
C GLY A 374 -17.95 -9.43 -20.53
N THR A 375 -18.85 -10.05 -19.77
CA THR A 375 -18.46 -10.76 -18.54
C THR A 375 -17.66 -12.00 -18.89
N LEU A 376 -16.68 -12.30 -18.06
CA LEU A 376 -15.84 -13.48 -18.21
C LEU A 376 -15.68 -14.23 -16.88
N ASP A 377 -15.42 -15.52 -16.96
CA ASP A 377 -14.96 -16.30 -15.82
C ASP A 377 -13.44 -16.47 -15.91
N TRP A 378 -12.73 -15.89 -14.96
CA TRP A 378 -11.28 -15.98 -14.87
C TRP A 378 -10.77 -17.43 -14.68
N MET A 379 -11.63 -18.34 -14.19
CA MET A 379 -11.30 -19.76 -14.05
C MET A 379 -11.03 -20.43 -15.39
N GLU A 380 -11.65 -19.97 -16.47
CA GLU A 380 -11.43 -20.46 -17.84
C GLU A 380 -10.00 -20.18 -18.37
N GLY A 381 -9.27 -19.29 -17.69
CA GLY A 381 -7.88 -18.96 -17.98
C GLY A 381 -6.86 -19.66 -17.09
N ARG A 382 -7.21 -20.79 -16.46
CA ARG A 382 -6.34 -21.51 -15.52
C ARG A 382 -5.70 -22.75 -16.16
N LYS A 383 -4.47 -23.06 -15.70
CA LYS A 383 -3.79 -24.32 -16.03
C LYS A 383 -4.50 -25.50 -15.39
N SER A 384 -5.00 -25.32 -14.18
CA SER A 384 -5.84 -26.28 -13.46
C SER A 384 -7.05 -25.59 -12.86
N THR A 385 -8.23 -26.19 -13.03
CA THR A 385 -9.49 -25.74 -12.42
C THR A 385 -9.74 -26.35 -11.05
N LYS A 386 -8.88 -27.28 -10.59
CA LYS A 386 -8.97 -27.87 -9.24
C LYS A 386 -8.39 -26.98 -8.15
N VAL A 387 -7.64 -25.96 -8.53
CA VAL A 387 -7.09 -24.92 -7.66
C VAL A 387 -7.48 -23.56 -8.20
N GLY A 388 -7.72 -22.61 -7.33
CA GLY A 388 -7.98 -21.22 -7.70
C GLY A 388 -6.69 -20.49 -8.09
N ARG A 389 -6.50 -19.31 -7.57
CA ARG A 389 -5.23 -18.58 -7.75
C ARG A 389 -4.09 -19.25 -6.99
N VAL A 390 -2.92 -19.28 -7.62
CA VAL A 390 -1.67 -19.76 -6.97
C VAL A 390 -0.68 -18.59 -6.94
N LEU A 391 -0.72 -17.85 -5.85
CA LEU A 391 0.02 -16.61 -5.67
C LEU A 391 1.39 -16.90 -5.07
N GLU A 392 2.42 -16.83 -5.91
CA GLU A 392 3.81 -17.00 -5.48
C GLU A 392 4.43 -15.65 -5.13
N LEU A 393 4.96 -15.53 -3.91
CA LEU A 393 5.76 -14.40 -3.47
C LEU A 393 7.13 -14.47 -4.13
N VAL A 394 7.41 -13.53 -5.01
CA VAL A 394 8.69 -13.35 -5.73
C VAL A 394 9.39 -12.09 -5.27
N SER A 395 10.72 -12.04 -5.40
CA SER A 395 11.56 -10.91 -4.97
C SER A 395 12.05 -10.09 -6.16
N GLU A 396 11.13 -9.71 -7.06
CA GLU A 396 11.42 -9.02 -8.32
C GLU A 396 11.07 -7.53 -8.32
N GLY A 397 10.49 -7.04 -7.23
CA GLY A 397 10.11 -5.65 -7.08
C GLY A 397 11.32 -4.71 -7.05
N LYS A 398 11.21 -3.59 -7.78
CA LYS A 398 12.25 -2.57 -7.93
C LYS A 398 11.66 -1.19 -7.70
N VAL A 399 12.44 -0.34 -7.02
CA VAL A 399 12.16 1.09 -6.83
C VAL A 399 13.41 1.88 -7.15
N ASN A 400 13.29 2.95 -7.91
CA ASN A 400 14.33 3.95 -8.11
C ASN A 400 13.78 5.31 -7.72
N GLN A 401 14.42 5.96 -6.77
CA GLN A 401 14.05 7.29 -6.31
C GLN A 401 15.28 8.21 -6.35
N PHE A 402 15.08 9.38 -6.91
CA PHE A 402 16.04 10.48 -6.88
C PHE A 402 15.33 11.71 -6.35
N ALA A 403 15.94 12.39 -5.38
CA ALA A 403 15.38 13.59 -4.82
C ALA A 403 16.46 14.67 -4.65
N PHE A 404 16.04 15.91 -4.80
CA PHE A 404 16.86 17.10 -4.58
C PHE A 404 16.11 18.04 -3.65
N THR A 405 16.77 18.48 -2.59
CA THR A 405 16.18 19.37 -1.59
C THR A 405 17.02 20.61 -1.42
N VAL A 406 16.36 21.75 -1.38
CA VAL A 406 16.95 23.02 -0.92
C VAL A 406 16.19 23.44 0.34
N ASP A 407 16.89 23.66 1.41
CA ASP A 407 16.30 24.15 2.67
C ASP A 407 17.11 25.29 3.28
N GLY A 408 16.45 26.09 4.08
CA GLY A 408 17.07 27.19 4.79
C GLY A 408 16.33 27.56 6.06
N THR A 409 17.06 28.11 7.01
CA THR A 409 16.52 28.64 8.27
C THR A 409 17.13 30.01 8.54
N TRP A 410 16.26 30.99 8.77
CA TRP A 410 16.64 32.35 9.14
C TRP A 410 16.04 32.69 10.51
N ARG A 411 16.92 32.92 11.48
CA ARG A 411 16.57 33.48 12.80
C ARG A 411 16.72 34.97 12.75
N TYR A 412 15.60 35.67 12.68
CA TYR A 412 15.59 37.10 12.63
C TYR A 412 15.38 37.69 14.03
N TYR A 413 14.95 38.90 14.16
CA TYR A 413 14.86 39.65 15.41
C TYR A 413 14.36 38.82 16.61
N LYS A 414 15.09 38.83 17.75
CA LYS A 414 14.85 38.05 18.98
C LYS A 414 14.76 36.54 18.71
N ASP A 415 13.60 35.95 18.98
CA ASP A 415 13.25 34.51 18.85
C ASP A 415 12.42 34.19 17.58
N GLY A 416 12.32 35.16 16.66
CA GLY A 416 11.66 34.94 15.38
C GLY A 416 12.47 34.00 14.50
N GLU A 417 11.78 33.05 13.88
CA GLU A 417 12.40 32.07 12.97
C GLU A 417 11.52 31.88 11.73
N LEU A 418 12.17 31.78 10.57
CA LEU A 418 11.56 31.37 9.30
C LEU A 418 12.39 30.26 8.69
N SER A 419 11.75 29.15 8.37
CA SER A 419 12.35 28.01 7.69
C SER A 419 11.58 27.66 6.43
N PHE A 420 12.29 27.26 5.39
CA PHE A 420 11.69 26.73 4.18
C PHE A 420 12.41 25.45 3.75
N SER A 421 11.69 24.58 3.08
CA SER A 421 12.25 23.40 2.42
C SER A 421 11.46 23.12 1.14
N TYR A 422 12.17 23.04 0.03
CA TYR A 422 11.62 22.61 -1.25
C TYR A 422 12.30 21.32 -1.68
N THR A 423 11.50 20.31 -2.02
CA THR A 423 11.97 19.02 -2.54
C THR A 423 11.37 18.76 -3.91
N TRP A 424 12.26 18.50 -4.88
CA TRP A 424 11.92 17.84 -6.13
C TRP A 424 12.19 16.34 -5.98
N ASN A 425 11.28 15.49 -6.50
CA ASN A 425 11.38 14.04 -6.37
C ASN A 425 10.96 13.32 -7.64
N ASP A 426 11.70 12.28 -8.02
CA ASP A 426 11.38 11.36 -9.12
C ASP A 426 11.46 9.93 -8.61
N THR A 427 10.30 9.29 -8.51
CA THR A 427 10.17 7.91 -8.00
C THR A 427 9.49 7.04 -9.05
N LYS A 428 10.19 5.96 -9.43
CA LYS A 428 9.68 4.94 -10.34
C LYS A 428 9.77 3.57 -9.69
N ASP A 429 8.80 2.72 -10.00
CA ASP A 429 8.79 1.32 -9.58
C ASP A 429 8.20 0.42 -10.69
N ASN A 430 8.38 -0.88 -10.57
CA ASN A 430 7.75 -1.83 -11.50
C ASN A 430 6.37 -2.27 -11.02
N THR A 431 6.05 -2.03 -9.76
CA THR A 431 4.69 -2.17 -9.20
C THR A 431 4.57 -1.34 -7.94
N SER A 432 3.55 -0.54 -7.84
CA SER A 432 3.22 0.20 -6.63
C SER A 432 2.41 -0.69 -5.68
N TYR A 433 3.06 -1.72 -5.16
CA TYR A 433 2.49 -2.68 -4.24
C TYR A 433 1.93 -2.01 -2.98
N ASN A 434 0.62 -2.09 -2.79
CA ASN A 434 -0.09 -1.43 -1.70
C ASN A 434 -0.79 -2.39 -0.73
N GLY A 435 -0.60 -3.70 -0.90
CA GLY A 435 -1.19 -4.71 -0.05
C GLY A 435 -0.20 -5.31 0.95
N ASN A 436 -0.71 -5.77 2.07
CA ASN A 436 0.04 -6.51 3.09
C ASN A 436 -0.19 -8.03 3.02
N VAL A 437 -1.09 -8.48 2.13
CA VAL A 437 -1.38 -9.89 1.84
C VAL A 437 -1.45 -10.12 0.34
N ALA A 438 -1.28 -11.37 -0.09
CA ALA A 438 -1.19 -11.76 -1.49
C ALA A 438 -2.38 -11.25 -2.34
N ASN A 439 -3.59 -11.44 -1.86
CA ASN A 439 -4.79 -11.04 -2.60
C ASN A 439 -4.86 -9.52 -2.78
N SER A 440 -4.76 -8.73 -1.71
CA SER A 440 -4.86 -7.25 -1.82
C SER A 440 -3.71 -6.64 -2.62
N ALA A 441 -2.54 -7.26 -2.59
CA ALA A 441 -1.40 -6.84 -3.40
C ALA A 441 -1.68 -6.92 -4.90
N THR A 442 -2.15 -8.08 -5.35
CA THR A 442 -2.46 -8.30 -6.77
C THR A 442 -3.64 -7.45 -7.25
N LEU A 443 -4.64 -7.19 -6.39
CA LEU A 443 -5.77 -6.30 -6.72
C LEU A 443 -5.36 -4.84 -6.96
N SER A 444 -4.21 -4.41 -6.47
CA SER A 444 -3.71 -3.03 -6.67
C SER A 444 -2.80 -2.85 -7.88
N GLN A 445 -2.48 -3.93 -8.60
CA GLN A 445 -1.55 -3.91 -9.71
C GLN A 445 -2.24 -3.56 -11.03
N MET A 446 -1.89 -2.40 -11.61
CA MET A 446 -2.35 -2.00 -12.93
C MET A 446 -1.51 -2.70 -14.01
N VAL A 447 -2.17 -3.32 -15.00
CA VAL A 447 -1.54 -4.16 -16.01
C VAL A 447 -1.88 -3.73 -17.43
N VAL A 448 -1.02 -4.07 -18.37
CA VAL A 448 -1.31 -3.93 -19.81
C VAL A 448 -2.12 -5.13 -20.27
N ASP A 449 -1.60 -6.33 -20.02
CA ASP A 449 -2.23 -7.63 -20.31
C ASP A 449 -1.79 -8.71 -19.32
N ASP A 450 -0.50 -9.09 -19.24
CA ASP A 450 -0.01 -10.11 -18.34
C ASP A 450 0.38 -9.51 -16.97
N PRO A 451 -0.32 -9.86 -15.87
CA PRO A 451 0.03 -9.38 -14.54
C PRO A 451 1.40 -9.89 -14.03
N ARG A 452 1.99 -10.88 -14.69
CA ARG A 452 3.33 -11.43 -14.39
C ARG A 452 4.46 -10.66 -15.08
N ASP A 453 4.15 -9.78 -16.06
CA ASP A 453 5.17 -8.91 -16.68
C ASP A 453 5.54 -7.75 -15.76
N LEU A 454 6.61 -7.93 -15.01
CA LEU A 454 7.17 -6.98 -14.07
C LEU A 454 8.39 -6.22 -14.63
N SER A 455 8.58 -6.28 -15.94
CA SER A 455 9.78 -5.73 -16.60
C SER A 455 9.80 -4.21 -16.64
N LYS A 456 8.63 -3.55 -16.73
CA LYS A 456 8.52 -2.11 -16.93
C LYS A 456 8.54 -1.32 -15.63
N MET A 457 9.40 -0.33 -15.57
CA MET A 457 9.41 0.68 -14.51
C MET A 457 8.71 1.95 -14.98
N THR A 458 7.66 2.34 -14.27
CA THR A 458 6.90 3.57 -14.49
C THR A 458 6.83 4.39 -13.20
N TYR A 459 6.19 5.56 -13.22
CA TYR A 459 6.01 6.35 -12.01
C TYR A 459 5.26 5.57 -10.92
N SER A 460 5.75 5.72 -9.69
CA SER A 460 5.14 5.10 -8.50
C SER A 460 3.83 5.79 -8.11
N ASN A 461 2.91 5.05 -7.50
CA ASN A 461 1.74 5.65 -6.83
C ASN A 461 2.15 6.60 -5.70
N ASN A 462 3.35 6.39 -5.11
CA ASN A 462 3.89 7.22 -4.05
C ASN A 462 4.69 8.43 -4.57
N GLN A 463 4.70 8.64 -5.89
CA GLN A 463 5.36 9.78 -6.50
C GLN A 463 4.63 11.08 -6.13
N PHE A 464 5.38 12.03 -5.63
CA PHE A 464 5.07 13.45 -5.73
C PHE A 464 6.26 14.17 -6.38
N ARG A 465 6.02 15.09 -7.30
CA ARG A 465 7.10 15.79 -8.01
C ARG A 465 7.66 16.95 -7.20
N HIS A 466 6.79 17.65 -6.49
CA HIS A 466 7.12 18.86 -5.76
C HIS A 466 6.54 18.82 -4.36
N LYS A 467 7.36 19.20 -3.39
CA LYS A 467 6.91 19.43 -2.01
C LYS A 467 7.55 20.72 -1.50
N LEU A 468 6.73 21.64 -1.01
CA LEU A 468 7.17 22.89 -0.41
C LEU A 468 6.64 22.96 1.03
N VAL A 469 7.53 23.22 1.97
CA VAL A 469 7.16 23.48 3.36
C VAL A 469 7.81 24.81 3.76
N VAL A 470 7.00 25.72 4.25
CA VAL A 470 7.47 27.00 4.84
C VAL A 470 6.84 27.12 6.21
N TYR A 471 7.63 27.30 7.21
CA TYR A 471 7.12 27.47 8.57
C TYR A 471 7.98 28.47 9.35
N GLY A 472 7.36 29.07 10.36
CA GLY A 472 8.09 30.00 11.22
C GLY A 472 7.22 30.56 12.33
N SER A 473 7.86 31.34 13.18
CA SER A 473 7.23 32.09 14.25
C SER A 473 7.66 33.55 14.23
N ALA A 474 6.71 34.43 14.48
CA ALA A 474 7.00 35.83 14.75
C ALA A 474 7.73 35.96 16.11
N PRO A 475 8.54 37.01 16.31
CA PRO A 475 9.12 37.31 17.63
C PRO A 475 8.02 37.39 18.69
N THR A 476 8.32 36.82 19.86
CA THR A 476 7.37 36.86 20.98
C THR A 476 7.24 38.29 21.53
N PHE A 477 6.02 38.83 21.53
CA PHE A 477 5.69 40.11 22.10
C PHE A 477 4.59 39.96 23.18
N TRP A 478 4.81 40.54 24.34
CA TRP A 478 3.89 40.48 25.51
C TRP A 478 3.46 39.04 25.88
N GLY A 479 4.37 38.06 25.67
CA GLY A 479 4.08 36.64 25.90
C GLY A 479 3.18 35.99 24.85
N ILE A 480 2.92 36.65 23.72
CA ILE A 480 2.16 36.13 22.59
C ILE A 480 3.16 35.64 21.53
N THR A 481 3.01 34.41 21.13
CA THR A 481 3.74 33.77 20.01
C THR A 481 2.76 33.51 18.90
N VAL A 482 3.11 33.89 17.66
CA VAL A 482 2.36 33.61 16.45
C VAL A 482 3.24 32.72 15.57
N GLY A 483 2.75 31.54 15.23
CA GLY A 483 3.39 30.60 14.31
C GLY A 483 2.52 30.36 13.08
N ALA A 484 3.18 30.10 11.95
CA ALA A 484 2.52 29.70 10.72
C ALA A 484 3.28 28.55 10.05
N ARG A 485 2.54 27.68 9.36
CA ARG A 485 3.10 26.60 8.54
C ARG A 485 2.31 26.47 7.25
N PHE A 486 2.98 26.64 6.12
CA PHE A 486 2.48 26.27 4.82
C PHE A 486 3.06 24.91 4.41
N SER A 487 2.23 23.98 3.96
CA SER A 487 2.62 22.69 3.39
C SER A 487 1.95 22.49 2.05
N GLY A 488 2.72 22.36 0.99
CA GLY A 488 2.21 22.12 -0.35
C GLY A 488 2.85 20.91 -1.01
N ILE A 489 2.06 20.20 -1.81
CA ILE A 489 2.46 19.01 -2.55
C ILE A 489 1.85 19.05 -3.95
N GLY A 490 2.58 18.56 -4.95
CA GLY A 490 2.11 18.49 -6.32
C GLY A 490 2.76 17.40 -7.14
N GLY A 491 2.15 17.07 -8.27
CA GLY A 491 2.64 16.02 -9.16
C GLY A 491 2.43 14.61 -8.64
N THR A 492 1.40 14.38 -7.82
CA THR A 492 0.91 13.03 -7.51
C THR A 492 0.34 12.39 -8.77
N ARG A 493 0.29 11.06 -8.81
CA ARG A 493 0.05 10.30 -10.04
C ARG A 493 -1.27 9.55 -10.02
N TYR A 494 -1.82 9.29 -11.22
CA TYR A 494 -2.98 8.43 -11.42
C TYR A 494 -2.92 7.73 -12.79
N SER A 495 -3.67 6.63 -12.92
CA SER A 495 -3.76 5.81 -14.13
C SER A 495 -5.12 5.96 -14.81
N MET A 496 -5.20 5.62 -16.11
CA MET A 496 -6.45 5.39 -16.83
C MET A 496 -6.64 3.90 -17.09
N ILE A 497 -7.81 3.38 -16.73
CA ILE A 497 -8.15 1.96 -16.80
C ILE A 497 -9.51 1.74 -17.46
N VAL A 498 -9.77 0.48 -17.79
CA VAL A 498 -11.10 -0.02 -18.14
C VAL A 498 -11.82 -0.46 -16.86
N ASN A 499 -13.10 -0.14 -16.73
CA ASN A 499 -13.98 -0.69 -15.71
C ASN A 499 -14.51 -2.05 -16.17
N GLY A 500 -14.10 -3.09 -15.51
CA GLY A 500 -14.33 -4.48 -15.85
C GLY A 500 -13.00 -5.25 -15.98
N ASN A 501 -13.06 -6.49 -16.38
CA ASN A 501 -11.90 -7.35 -16.60
C ASN A 501 -11.76 -7.61 -18.11
N VAL A 502 -10.69 -7.09 -18.71
CA VAL A 502 -10.46 -7.20 -20.16
C VAL A 502 -9.55 -8.38 -20.46
N ASN A 503 -8.46 -8.53 -19.71
CA ASN A 503 -7.41 -9.51 -20.00
C ASN A 503 -7.72 -10.93 -19.55
N GLY A 504 -8.73 -11.14 -18.68
CA GLY A 504 -9.10 -12.45 -18.16
C GLY A 504 -8.25 -12.92 -16.98
N ASP A 505 -7.56 -12.02 -16.30
CA ASP A 505 -6.97 -12.33 -14.98
C ASP A 505 -8.06 -12.41 -13.90
N PHE A 506 -7.70 -12.38 -12.63
CA PHE A 506 -8.68 -12.39 -11.53
C PHE A 506 -9.26 -11.00 -11.23
N VAL A 507 -8.59 -9.93 -11.68
CA VAL A 507 -8.79 -8.59 -11.14
C VAL A 507 -9.68 -7.74 -12.02
N ASP A 508 -10.79 -7.28 -11.48
CA ASP A 508 -11.61 -6.28 -12.15
C ASP A 508 -11.01 -4.89 -12.02
N SER A 509 -11.06 -4.11 -13.09
CA SER A 509 -10.67 -2.68 -13.11
C SER A 509 -9.18 -2.43 -12.80
N ASN A 510 -8.30 -3.30 -13.29
CA ASN A 510 -6.85 -3.12 -13.25
C ASN A 510 -6.22 -2.95 -14.65
N ASP A 511 -6.97 -3.26 -15.72
CA ASP A 511 -6.52 -3.15 -17.10
C ASP A 511 -6.31 -1.70 -17.52
N LEU A 512 -5.07 -1.33 -17.86
CA LEU A 512 -4.76 -0.01 -18.42
C LEU A 512 -5.50 0.20 -19.75
N ALA A 513 -6.17 1.33 -19.90
CA ALA A 513 -7.00 1.60 -21.07
C ALA A 513 -6.17 1.79 -22.34
N TYR A 514 -6.55 1.15 -23.44
CA TYR A 514 -6.11 1.55 -24.78
C TYR A 514 -6.87 2.80 -25.18
N VAL A 515 -6.18 3.91 -25.37
CA VAL A 515 -6.82 5.18 -25.70
C VAL A 515 -6.89 5.33 -27.21
N TYR A 516 -8.07 5.12 -27.79
CA TYR A 516 -8.29 5.28 -29.22
C TYR A 516 -8.01 6.72 -29.67
N ASP A 517 -7.38 6.89 -30.83
CA ASP A 517 -7.15 8.21 -31.44
C ASP A 517 -8.45 8.69 -32.12
N PRO A 518 -9.10 9.76 -31.67
CA PRO A 518 -10.34 10.25 -32.29
C PRO A 518 -10.15 10.76 -33.72
N ASN A 519 -8.90 11.00 -34.17
CA ASN A 519 -8.59 11.43 -35.52
C ASN A 519 -8.38 10.23 -36.47
N SER A 520 -8.27 9.01 -35.95
CA SER A 520 -8.08 7.82 -36.78
C SER A 520 -9.41 7.36 -37.39
N SER A 521 -9.41 7.02 -38.68
CA SER A 521 -10.57 6.42 -39.34
C SER A 521 -10.92 5.03 -38.82
N ALA A 522 -9.98 4.34 -38.15
CA ALA A 522 -10.19 3.04 -37.53
C ALA A 522 -10.92 3.13 -36.16
N THR A 523 -11.05 4.33 -35.58
CA THR A 523 -11.73 4.53 -34.32
C THR A 523 -13.25 4.50 -34.52
N PRO A 524 -14.01 3.62 -33.82
CA PRO A 524 -15.45 3.60 -33.87
C PRO A 524 -16.08 4.97 -33.53
N ASP A 525 -17.14 5.37 -34.22
CA ASP A 525 -17.72 6.69 -34.10
C ASP A 525 -18.17 7.00 -32.65
N TYR A 526 -18.80 6.05 -31.97
CA TYR A 526 -19.25 6.23 -30.59
C TYR A 526 -18.08 6.45 -29.60
N ILE A 527 -16.90 5.82 -29.84
CA ILE A 527 -15.69 6.08 -29.03
C ILE A 527 -15.12 7.46 -29.35
N ARG A 528 -15.08 7.82 -30.65
CA ARG A 528 -14.63 9.15 -31.09
C ARG A 528 -15.44 10.25 -30.46
N GLU A 529 -16.77 10.15 -30.48
CA GLU A 529 -17.69 11.09 -29.86
C GLU A 529 -17.48 11.17 -28.34
N GLY A 530 -17.36 10.02 -27.68
CA GLY A 530 -17.14 9.95 -26.24
C GLY A 530 -15.81 10.57 -25.81
N ILE A 531 -14.70 10.29 -26.50
CA ILE A 531 -13.39 10.90 -26.21
C ILE A 531 -13.45 12.41 -26.45
N ASN A 532 -14.05 12.86 -27.56
CA ASN A 532 -14.21 14.29 -27.86
C ASN A 532 -15.09 14.99 -26.81
N SER A 533 -16.12 14.32 -26.29
CA SER A 533 -16.93 14.83 -25.18
C SER A 533 -16.08 15.09 -23.93
N ILE A 534 -15.22 14.16 -23.53
CA ILE A 534 -14.30 14.37 -22.40
C ILE A 534 -13.33 15.52 -22.66
N LEU A 535 -12.74 15.58 -23.86
CA LEU A 535 -11.76 16.61 -24.21
C LEU A 535 -12.37 18.02 -24.24
N ASN A 536 -13.65 18.13 -24.58
CA ASN A 536 -14.39 19.40 -24.66
C ASN A 536 -15.15 19.72 -23.35
N ASN A 537 -15.22 18.78 -22.39
CA ASN A 537 -15.90 19.01 -21.11
C ASN A 537 -15.17 20.11 -20.31
N PRO A 538 -15.78 21.25 -20.00
CA PRO A 538 -15.13 22.32 -19.24
C PRO A 538 -14.78 21.91 -17.82
N ASP A 539 -15.53 20.98 -17.23
CA ASP A 539 -15.33 20.53 -15.85
C ASP A 539 -14.23 19.45 -15.71
N ALA A 540 -13.77 18.88 -16.84
CA ALA A 540 -12.69 17.92 -16.81
C ALA A 540 -11.32 18.62 -16.66
N GLU A 541 -10.52 18.13 -15.72
CA GLU A 541 -9.19 18.66 -15.42
C GLU A 541 -8.27 18.63 -16.65
N LYS A 542 -7.48 19.69 -16.80
CA LYS A 542 -6.50 19.78 -17.90
C LYS A 542 -5.55 18.59 -17.91
N SER A 543 -5.17 18.10 -16.74
CA SER A 543 -4.23 16.99 -16.60
C SER A 543 -4.74 15.71 -17.25
N VAL A 544 -6.04 15.40 -17.15
CA VAL A 544 -6.60 14.21 -17.79
C VAL A 544 -6.70 14.38 -19.31
N LYS A 545 -7.06 15.57 -19.78
CA LYS A 545 -7.09 15.87 -21.22
C LYS A 545 -5.71 15.72 -21.87
N ASP A 546 -4.66 16.18 -21.18
CA ASP A 546 -3.26 16.05 -21.62
C ASP A 546 -2.82 14.58 -21.59
N TYR A 547 -3.24 13.81 -20.57
CA TYR A 547 -2.93 12.39 -20.48
C TYR A 547 -3.64 11.57 -21.58
N ILE A 548 -4.90 11.84 -21.87
CA ILE A 548 -5.65 11.24 -22.99
C ILE A 548 -4.93 11.52 -24.33
N ARG A 549 -4.60 12.80 -24.64
CA ARG A 549 -3.91 13.16 -25.87
C ARG A 549 -2.53 12.49 -26.01
N LYS A 550 -1.76 12.41 -24.92
CA LYS A 550 -0.46 11.71 -24.90
C LYS A 550 -0.60 10.21 -25.17
N SER A 551 -1.77 9.64 -24.89
CA SER A 551 -2.04 8.21 -24.98
C SER A 551 -2.76 7.77 -26.26
N PHE A 552 -3.04 8.66 -27.20
CA PHE A 552 -3.74 8.32 -28.45
C PHE A 552 -3.04 7.16 -29.20
N GLY A 553 -3.82 6.16 -29.60
CA GLY A 553 -3.40 5.01 -30.37
C GLY A 553 -2.52 4.00 -29.59
N LYS A 554 -2.49 4.07 -28.25
CA LYS A 554 -1.70 3.16 -27.42
C LYS A 554 -2.34 2.91 -26.06
N VAL A 555 -1.87 1.88 -25.36
CA VAL A 555 -2.25 1.65 -23.95
C VAL A 555 -1.67 2.78 -23.09
N ALA A 556 -2.51 3.32 -22.22
CA ALA A 556 -2.12 4.36 -21.27
C ALA A 556 -1.00 3.86 -20.34
N GLU A 557 -0.01 4.69 -20.10
CA GLU A 557 1.09 4.37 -19.20
C GLU A 557 0.59 4.35 -17.75
N ARG A 558 0.92 3.33 -16.96
CA ARG A 558 0.63 3.32 -15.53
C ARG A 558 1.16 4.60 -14.87
N ASN A 559 0.30 5.28 -14.12
CA ASN A 559 0.64 6.55 -13.46
C ASN A 559 1.10 7.67 -14.42
N GLY A 560 0.60 7.66 -15.67
CA GLY A 560 0.90 8.68 -16.67
C GLY A 560 0.21 10.02 -16.42
N GLY A 561 -0.87 10.06 -15.65
CA GLY A 561 -1.58 11.27 -15.22
C GLY A 561 -0.83 12.00 -14.10
N VAL A 562 -0.94 13.33 -14.07
CA VAL A 562 -0.23 14.21 -13.13
C VAL A 562 -1.20 15.20 -12.52
N ASN A 563 -1.41 15.13 -11.22
CA ASN A 563 -2.22 16.09 -10.48
C ASN A 563 -1.49 17.42 -10.29
N GLY A 564 -2.27 18.48 -10.12
CA GLY A 564 -1.78 19.82 -9.82
C GLY A 564 -1.12 19.94 -8.45
N PHE A 565 -0.66 21.14 -8.15
CA PHE A 565 -0.11 21.50 -6.86
C PHE A 565 -1.20 22.10 -5.98
N TYR A 566 -1.26 21.70 -4.71
CA TYR A 566 -2.10 22.33 -3.70
C TYR A 566 -1.38 22.39 -2.35
N GLY A 567 -1.83 23.25 -1.46
CA GLY A 567 -1.23 23.36 -0.13
C GLY A 567 -2.20 23.88 0.93
N THR A 568 -1.86 23.62 2.17
CA THR A 568 -2.58 24.06 3.37
C THR A 568 -1.76 25.06 4.16
N LEU A 569 -2.43 25.99 4.81
CA LEU A 569 -1.84 26.96 5.73
C LEU A 569 -2.40 26.73 7.14
N ASP A 570 -1.54 26.44 8.08
CA ASP A 570 -1.87 26.29 9.50
C ASP A 570 -1.37 27.49 10.28
N LEU A 571 -2.13 27.96 11.26
CA LEU A 571 -1.76 29.04 12.15
C LEU A 571 -1.85 28.60 13.61
N ARG A 572 -0.88 29.05 14.40
CA ARG A 572 -0.87 28.90 15.86
C ARG A 572 -0.76 30.25 16.51
N LEU A 573 -1.65 30.52 17.46
CA LEU A 573 -1.57 31.65 18.38
C LEU A 573 -1.45 31.09 19.79
N ALA A 574 -0.40 31.48 20.53
CA ALA A 574 -0.20 31.04 21.90
C ALA A 574 0.14 32.23 22.80
N LYS A 575 -0.39 32.22 24.02
CA LYS A 575 -0.03 33.20 25.05
C LYS A 575 0.34 32.51 26.33
N LYS A 576 1.52 32.91 26.87
CA LYS A 576 2.04 32.49 28.18
C LYS A 576 1.71 33.51 29.24
N PHE A 577 1.07 33.03 30.29
CA PHE A 577 0.81 33.82 31.51
C PHE A 577 1.70 33.29 32.63
N LYS A 578 2.43 34.20 33.28
CA LYS A 578 3.10 33.86 34.53
C LYS A 578 2.04 33.69 35.61
N THR A 579 2.08 32.59 36.31
CA THR A 579 1.20 32.27 37.44
C THR A 579 1.99 32.36 38.75
N TYR A 580 1.74 31.47 39.71
CA TYR A 580 2.38 31.52 41.01
C TYR A 580 3.87 31.08 40.93
N LYS A 581 4.80 31.88 41.48
CA LYS A 581 6.26 31.64 41.51
C LYS A 581 6.86 31.46 40.10
N LYS A 582 7.40 30.22 39.80
CA LYS A 582 7.99 29.85 38.52
C LYS A 582 7.00 29.17 37.56
N GLN A 583 5.76 29.04 37.98
CA GLN A 583 4.73 28.37 37.21
C GLN A 583 4.22 29.24 36.06
N ASN A 584 3.77 28.60 35.01
CA ASN A 584 3.20 29.28 33.85
C ASN A 584 1.99 28.53 33.28
N LEU A 585 1.07 29.28 32.72
CA LEU A 585 -0.07 28.78 31.97
C LEU A 585 0.07 29.25 30.53
N GLU A 586 0.09 28.33 29.59
CA GLU A 586 0.03 28.64 28.17
C GLU A 586 -1.39 28.29 27.64
N VAL A 587 -2.00 29.24 26.98
CA VAL A 587 -3.23 29.07 26.24
C VAL A 587 -2.86 29.16 24.76
N SER A 588 -3.25 28.16 23.96
CA SER A 588 -3.02 28.16 22.52
C SER A 588 -4.30 27.93 21.73
N VAL A 589 -4.34 28.52 20.54
CA VAL A 589 -5.34 28.25 19.50
C VAL A 589 -4.56 27.86 18.25
N ASP A 590 -4.80 26.63 17.79
CA ASP A 590 -4.25 26.10 16.55
C ASP A 590 -5.38 26.00 15.52
N ILE A 591 -5.20 26.64 14.36
CA ILE A 591 -6.16 26.60 13.24
C ILE A 591 -5.46 25.87 12.10
N PHE A 592 -5.90 24.65 11.83
CA PHE A 592 -5.42 23.84 10.72
C PHE A 592 -6.20 24.20 9.46
N ASN A 593 -5.49 24.31 8.33
CA ASN A 593 -6.07 24.65 7.02
C ASN A 593 -6.90 25.94 7.04
N VAL A 594 -6.31 27.02 7.52
CA VAL A 594 -6.98 28.33 7.66
C VAL A 594 -7.50 28.88 6.33
N ALA A 595 -6.87 28.51 5.22
CA ALA A 595 -7.34 28.91 3.89
C ALA A 595 -8.75 28.36 3.60
N ASN A 596 -9.02 27.12 4.01
CA ASN A 596 -10.35 26.50 3.87
C ASN A 596 -11.40 27.15 4.79
N MET A 597 -10.99 27.69 5.93
CA MET A 597 -11.87 28.47 6.80
C MET A 597 -12.34 29.77 6.11
N LEU A 598 -11.47 30.39 5.30
CA LEU A 598 -11.79 31.63 4.57
C LEU A 598 -12.60 31.37 3.31
N ASN A 599 -12.31 30.29 2.60
CA ASN A 599 -13.02 29.86 1.40
C ASN A 599 -12.95 28.33 1.30
N LYS A 600 -14.11 27.67 1.18
CA LYS A 600 -14.25 26.20 1.13
C LYS A 600 -13.41 25.53 0.03
N ASP A 601 -13.07 26.25 -1.04
CA ASP A 601 -12.31 25.74 -2.18
C ASP A 601 -10.79 25.94 -2.02
N TRP A 602 -10.37 26.67 -1.00
CA TRP A 602 -8.94 26.86 -0.68
C TRP A 602 -8.43 25.79 0.27
N GLY A 603 -7.12 25.51 0.22
CA GLY A 603 -6.50 24.48 1.06
C GLY A 603 -6.99 23.07 0.77
N ALA A 604 -7.58 22.84 -0.41
CA ALA A 604 -7.99 21.55 -0.92
C ALA A 604 -7.43 21.36 -2.33
N GLY A 605 -7.30 20.12 -2.76
CA GLY A 605 -6.81 19.76 -4.09
C GLY A 605 -7.90 19.18 -4.96
N HIS A 606 -7.80 19.39 -6.26
CA HIS A 606 -8.57 18.70 -7.28
C HIS A 606 -7.78 17.46 -7.75
N ASN A 607 -7.50 16.54 -6.81
CA ASN A 607 -6.69 15.36 -7.10
C ASN A 607 -7.54 14.26 -7.71
N LEU A 608 -7.18 13.87 -8.93
CA LEU A 608 -7.75 12.71 -9.58
C LEU A 608 -7.09 11.44 -9.04
N GLY A 609 -7.90 10.46 -8.69
CA GLY A 609 -7.49 9.06 -8.53
C GLY A 609 -7.46 8.33 -9.87
N THR A 610 -7.39 7.02 -9.85
CA THR A 610 -7.50 6.18 -11.05
C THR A 610 -8.78 6.47 -11.81
N GLN A 611 -8.66 6.74 -13.12
CA GLN A 611 -9.77 7.14 -14.00
C GLN A 611 -10.25 5.94 -14.80
N LYS A 612 -11.54 5.63 -14.70
CA LYS A 612 -12.22 4.61 -15.50
C LYS A 612 -12.75 5.28 -16.78
N ILE A 613 -11.90 5.36 -17.81
CA ILE A 613 -12.28 6.03 -19.07
C ILE A 613 -13.33 5.23 -19.86
N TYR A 614 -13.26 3.89 -19.78
CA TYR A 614 -14.22 3.00 -20.41
C TYR A 614 -14.86 2.06 -19.38
N SER A 615 -16.09 1.63 -19.66
CA SER A 615 -16.72 0.47 -19.03
C SER A 615 -17.07 -0.55 -20.11
N ILE A 616 -16.81 -1.82 -19.87
CA ILE A 616 -17.18 -2.89 -20.80
C ILE A 616 -18.71 -2.85 -21.00
N LYS A 617 -19.14 -2.85 -22.26
CA LYS A 617 -20.54 -2.90 -22.67
C LYS A 617 -20.92 -4.26 -23.24
N GLY A 618 -19.98 -4.93 -23.90
CA GLY A 618 -20.20 -6.21 -24.52
C GLY A 618 -18.95 -6.75 -25.21
N PHE A 619 -19.06 -7.97 -25.72
CA PHE A 619 -18.02 -8.65 -26.48
C PHE A 619 -18.57 -9.28 -27.75
N ASP A 620 -17.95 -8.96 -28.87
CA ASP A 620 -18.22 -9.61 -30.17
C ASP A 620 -17.27 -10.81 -30.30
N LYS A 621 -17.85 -12.02 -30.27
CA LYS A 621 -17.10 -13.29 -30.34
C LYS A 621 -16.46 -13.53 -31.71
N ASP A 622 -17.11 -13.08 -32.80
CA ASP A 622 -16.62 -13.28 -34.16
C ASP A 622 -15.48 -12.32 -34.48
N ALA A 623 -15.65 -11.04 -34.13
CA ALA A 623 -14.61 -10.04 -34.28
C ALA A 623 -13.54 -10.14 -33.20
N LYS A 624 -13.75 -10.89 -32.12
CA LYS A 624 -12.91 -10.98 -30.90
C LYS A 624 -12.56 -9.59 -30.38
N GLN A 625 -13.59 -8.77 -30.17
CA GLN A 625 -13.41 -7.38 -29.76
C GLN A 625 -14.42 -6.96 -28.70
N TYR A 626 -13.96 -6.22 -27.70
CA TYR A 626 -14.84 -5.57 -26.73
C TYR A 626 -15.50 -4.32 -27.30
N THR A 627 -16.70 -4.06 -26.85
CA THR A 627 -17.37 -2.77 -27.01
C THR A 627 -17.45 -2.07 -25.65
N TYR A 628 -17.40 -0.74 -25.66
CA TYR A 628 -17.28 0.06 -24.44
C TYR A 628 -18.32 1.16 -24.37
N ASN A 629 -18.70 1.54 -23.16
CA ASN A 629 -19.26 2.84 -22.86
C ASN A 629 -18.12 3.78 -22.47
N VAL A 630 -18.04 4.95 -23.10
CA VAL A 630 -17.08 5.98 -22.72
C VAL A 630 -17.66 6.77 -21.54
N ASN A 631 -16.92 6.90 -20.44
CA ASN A 631 -17.38 7.63 -19.27
C ASN A 631 -17.18 9.14 -19.45
N ALA A 632 -18.26 9.85 -19.73
CA ALA A 632 -18.26 11.29 -19.96
C ALA A 632 -17.77 12.14 -18.77
N ASN A 633 -17.83 11.59 -17.56
CA ASN A 633 -17.33 12.23 -16.33
C ASN A 633 -15.84 11.97 -16.05
N THR A 634 -15.13 11.34 -16.99
CA THR A 634 -13.68 11.12 -16.86
C THR A 634 -12.96 12.46 -16.70
N GLY A 635 -12.19 12.58 -15.64
CA GLY A 635 -11.43 13.80 -15.33
C GLY A 635 -12.21 14.88 -14.59
N VAL A 636 -13.48 14.68 -14.32
CA VAL A 636 -14.22 15.56 -13.40
C VAL A 636 -13.79 15.24 -11.98
N SER A 637 -13.15 16.19 -11.33
CA SER A 637 -12.65 16.05 -9.96
C SER A 637 -13.63 16.62 -8.95
N SER A 638 -13.59 16.08 -7.73
CA SER A 638 -14.16 16.72 -6.55
C SER A 638 -13.04 17.29 -5.69
N LEU A 639 -13.36 18.29 -4.88
CA LEU A 639 -12.42 18.82 -3.89
C LEU A 639 -12.05 17.74 -2.89
N ASN A 640 -10.74 17.52 -2.73
CA ASN A 640 -10.16 16.60 -1.77
C ASN A 640 -9.31 17.40 -0.79
N GLY A 641 -9.56 17.23 0.49
CA GLY A 641 -8.77 17.85 1.54
C GLY A 641 -9.45 17.68 2.90
N THR A 642 -8.66 17.93 3.94
CA THR A 642 -9.20 18.01 5.29
C THR A 642 -9.79 19.40 5.48
N PRO A 643 -11.07 19.54 5.87
CA PRO A 643 -11.64 20.83 6.20
C PRO A 643 -10.87 21.48 7.35
N PHE A 644 -11.04 22.79 7.53
CA PHE A 644 -10.37 23.48 8.63
C PHE A 644 -10.78 22.89 10.00
N GLN A 645 -9.85 22.89 10.90
CA GLN A 645 -10.07 22.42 12.27
C GLN A 645 -9.49 23.46 13.25
N VAL A 646 -10.13 23.63 14.38
CA VAL A 646 -9.66 24.53 15.46
C VAL A 646 -9.44 23.70 16.71
N GLN A 647 -8.23 23.78 17.26
CA GLN A 647 -7.86 23.17 18.52
C GLN A 647 -7.50 24.23 19.54
N ILE A 648 -8.08 24.13 20.73
CA ILE A 648 -7.72 24.97 21.88
C ILE A 648 -6.90 24.12 22.85
N GLY A 649 -5.72 24.61 23.21
CA GLY A 649 -4.80 23.93 24.12
C GLY A 649 -4.57 24.73 25.40
N LEU A 650 -4.53 24.03 26.53
CA LEU A 650 -4.12 24.56 27.83
C LEU A 650 -2.93 23.76 28.34
N ARG A 651 -1.84 24.43 28.65
CA ARG A 651 -0.63 23.80 29.19
C ARG A 651 -0.20 24.50 30.45
N TYR A 652 -0.20 23.79 31.56
CA TYR A 652 0.30 24.30 32.84
C TYR A 652 1.65 23.68 33.16
N GLY A 653 2.64 24.53 33.39
CA GLY A 653 4.01 24.16 33.80
C GLY A 653 4.27 24.57 35.24
N PHE A 654 4.81 23.67 36.05
CA PHE A 654 5.12 23.85 37.46
C PHE A 654 6.57 23.50 37.79
#